data_a11ff40d7f227e55d9827078dd17efff
#
_entry.id   a11ff40d7f227e55d9827078dd17efff
#
_cell.length_a   1.000
_cell.length_b   1.000
_cell.length_c   1.000
_cell.angle_alpha   90.00
_cell.angle_beta   90.00
_cell.angle_gamma   90.00
#
_symmetry.space_group_name_H-M   'P 1'
#
loop_
_entity.id
_entity.type
_entity.pdbx_description
1 polymer ?
#
loop_
_entity_poly.entity_id
_entity_poly.type
_entity_poly.pdbx_seq_one_letter_code
_entity_poly.pdbx_strand_id
1 'polypeptide(L)'
;MIFRKMKLHNFRQFKGDTEIHFSTDNDKNVTVITGNNGAGKTTLLQAFNWCLYGQLKLENPDDLITKEVISKVGIGEKERVEVSIEFEHLKKIYTCRNYIDYIRNSNGNIQKLDEDRLFSISDPVTGETKRTNQNAIREIFPSDLSTYFLFDGERMQDLVDNQRSGKKDLSNAVKNLLGLDVLENAKYHLEKAKKEFETEFVSDSSSRLTEINEELKLIDQKIDEETANKEKYENELIELEKKQSKVNDILKSYAGLKELQNKRVELAREMERTEIDIEKKKKDIFRTFGTASVNYFLGSTFDVLKDKIQKSDLSDKAIEGINANAINHILKNGQCICGCELDKNPQAIKKLEELRSYLPPESYSILLKGLEVHISNAEENNGKYYQNFNQMYEEYNNLINKKDILTNKINDNEKLIADAGDQDLSKYNEEYISLGSQIASKNQAIGSCKNQIEVLKQTQRNREDERSRITVSSNINDGVQFKVDICEKLIGDMTNRLNKKEKEVKEELQEKTSELLSKMLNSEKSIYIEDDYNFNVADEYKTTTLSEGEKIVTSFAFVGSIISIAKEVISREKDEELGLEDDDRFTLVMDAPFAKLDLSHRKNVTSLIPTLTDQIILFSADSQWDGVVEDALKNKIGLMYNIDKNGTTSSIRLIEKEVQ
;
A
#
# COMPACT_ATOMS: atom_id res chain seq x y z
N MET A 1 -8.02 -10.78 -19.89
CA MET A 1 -6.94 -11.59 -20.50
C MET A 1 -7.21 -13.07 -20.24
N ILE A 2 -7.20 -13.92 -21.29
CA ILE A 2 -7.49 -15.37 -21.23
C ILE A 2 -6.34 -16.15 -21.87
N PHE A 3 -5.70 -17.04 -21.13
CA PHE A 3 -4.63 -17.89 -21.67
C PHE A 3 -5.20 -18.98 -22.60
N ARG A 4 -4.56 -19.18 -23.74
CA ARG A 4 -4.98 -20.17 -24.74
C ARG A 4 -4.09 -21.41 -24.72
N LYS A 5 -2.77 -21.18 -24.70
CA LYS A 5 -1.80 -22.29 -24.65
C LYS A 5 -0.45 -21.88 -24.10
N MET A 6 0.27 -22.87 -23.60
CA MET A 6 1.67 -22.77 -23.19
C MET A 6 2.48 -23.82 -23.95
N LYS A 7 3.66 -23.43 -24.46
CA LYS A 7 4.66 -24.34 -25.02
C LYS A 7 5.93 -24.25 -24.21
N LEU A 8 6.48 -25.40 -23.87
CA LEU A 8 7.75 -25.53 -23.18
C LEU A 8 8.71 -26.31 -24.11
N HIS A 9 9.96 -25.86 -24.20
CA HIS A 9 11.03 -26.59 -24.86
C HIS A 9 12.21 -26.71 -23.91
N ASN A 10 12.58 -27.96 -23.56
CA ASN A 10 13.67 -28.31 -22.66
C ASN A 10 13.66 -27.56 -21.31
N PHE A 11 12.47 -27.21 -20.80
CA PHE A 11 12.32 -26.38 -19.59
C PHE A 11 12.32 -27.26 -18.35
N ARG A 12 13.38 -27.20 -17.58
CA ARG A 12 13.59 -27.97 -16.33
C ARG A 12 13.42 -29.48 -16.57
N GLN A 13 12.41 -30.09 -15.93
CA GLN A 13 12.12 -31.52 -16.13
C GLN A 13 11.32 -31.83 -17.40
N PHE A 14 10.79 -30.83 -18.11
CA PHE A 14 10.07 -31.05 -19.36
C PHE A 14 11.06 -31.06 -20.54
N LYS A 15 11.38 -32.28 -20.98
CA LYS A 15 12.34 -32.53 -22.04
C LYS A 15 11.65 -32.51 -23.41
N GLY A 16 12.28 -31.83 -24.37
CA GLY A 16 11.71 -31.65 -25.72
C GLY A 16 10.53 -30.69 -25.72
N ASP A 17 9.65 -30.85 -26.68
CA ASP A 17 8.47 -30.00 -26.83
C ASP A 17 7.29 -30.54 -26.01
N THR A 18 6.73 -29.65 -25.19
CA THR A 18 5.51 -29.91 -24.42
C THR A 18 4.53 -28.81 -24.71
N GLU A 19 3.31 -29.12 -25.12
CA GLU A 19 2.25 -28.15 -25.41
C GLU A 19 1.04 -28.43 -24.48
N ILE A 20 0.54 -27.37 -23.86
CA ILE A 20 -0.61 -27.41 -22.95
C ILE A 20 -1.63 -26.38 -23.45
N HIS A 21 -2.85 -26.83 -23.72
CA HIS A 21 -3.97 -25.99 -24.03
C HIS A 21 -4.79 -25.68 -22.78
N PHE A 22 -5.31 -24.49 -22.69
CA PHE A 22 -6.19 -24.08 -21.57
C PHE A 22 -7.60 -23.89 -22.07
N SER A 23 -8.58 -24.24 -21.22
CA SER A 23 -9.99 -24.05 -21.56
C SER A 23 -10.32 -22.56 -21.70
N THR A 24 -10.93 -22.21 -22.82
CA THR A 24 -11.45 -20.85 -23.09
C THR A 24 -12.98 -20.82 -23.14
N ASP A 25 -13.61 -21.92 -22.73
CA ASP A 25 -15.07 -22.06 -22.64
C ASP A 25 -15.58 -21.33 -21.39
N ASN A 26 -16.61 -20.52 -21.54
CA ASN A 26 -17.18 -19.73 -20.44
C ASN A 26 -17.91 -20.58 -19.39
N ASP A 27 -18.49 -21.72 -19.81
CA ASP A 27 -19.21 -22.63 -18.91
C ASP A 27 -18.28 -23.64 -18.26
N LYS A 28 -17.28 -24.11 -19.01
CA LYS A 28 -16.24 -25.06 -18.59
C LYS A 28 -14.89 -24.36 -18.50
N ASN A 29 -14.84 -23.33 -17.66
CA ASN A 29 -13.72 -22.39 -17.56
C ASN A 29 -12.52 -22.88 -16.78
N VAL A 30 -12.50 -24.15 -16.32
CA VAL A 30 -11.44 -24.72 -15.49
C VAL A 30 -10.56 -25.66 -16.30
N THR A 31 -9.26 -25.44 -16.28
CA THR A 31 -8.23 -26.41 -16.71
C THR A 31 -7.56 -26.99 -15.49
N VAL A 32 -7.57 -28.29 -15.33
CA VAL A 32 -6.95 -29.01 -14.21
C VAL A 32 -5.71 -29.74 -14.67
N ILE A 33 -4.61 -29.57 -13.94
CA ILE A 33 -3.36 -30.30 -14.19
C ILE A 33 -2.97 -30.98 -12.90
N THR A 34 -3.13 -32.31 -12.88
CA THR A 34 -2.78 -33.16 -11.73
C THR A 34 -1.40 -33.76 -11.87
N GLY A 35 -0.87 -34.30 -10.78
CA GLY A 35 0.40 -35.04 -10.76
C GLY A 35 0.98 -35.14 -9.36
N ASN A 36 1.84 -36.13 -9.19
CA ASN A 36 2.52 -36.41 -7.92
C ASN A 36 3.41 -35.24 -7.45
N ASN A 37 3.78 -35.22 -6.17
CA ASN A 37 4.73 -34.24 -5.65
C ASN A 37 6.08 -34.37 -6.38
N GLY A 38 6.63 -33.19 -6.78
CA GLY A 38 7.86 -33.13 -7.57
C GLY A 38 7.71 -33.53 -9.06
N ALA A 39 6.48 -33.70 -9.57
CA ALA A 39 6.23 -33.98 -11.00
C ALA A 39 6.41 -32.71 -11.87
N GLY A 40 6.32 -31.49 -11.34
CA GLY A 40 6.57 -30.28 -12.11
C GLY A 40 5.43 -29.25 -12.11
N LYS A 41 4.46 -29.38 -11.23
CA LYS A 41 3.35 -28.44 -11.09
C LYS A 41 3.84 -27.00 -10.85
N THR A 42 4.63 -26.82 -9.82
CA THR A 42 5.26 -25.51 -9.49
C THR A 42 6.18 -25.01 -10.61
N THR A 43 6.76 -25.93 -11.39
CA THR A 43 7.55 -25.56 -12.58
C THR A 43 6.69 -24.91 -13.65
N LEU A 44 5.45 -25.33 -13.84
CA LEU A 44 4.52 -24.68 -14.77
C LEU A 44 4.15 -23.27 -14.29
N LEU A 45 3.91 -23.06 -12.99
CA LEU A 45 3.70 -21.73 -12.44
C LEU A 45 4.93 -20.82 -12.65
N GLN A 46 6.14 -21.38 -12.46
CA GLN A 46 7.39 -20.66 -12.73
C GLN A 46 7.55 -20.33 -14.23
N ALA A 47 7.05 -21.19 -15.13
CA ALA A 47 7.06 -20.93 -16.57
C ALA A 47 6.22 -19.70 -16.94
N PHE A 48 5.04 -19.52 -16.30
CA PHE A 48 4.26 -18.28 -16.45
C PHE A 48 5.07 -17.04 -16.01
N ASN A 49 5.65 -17.06 -14.81
CA ASN A 49 6.41 -15.92 -14.29
C ASN A 49 7.65 -15.61 -15.14
N TRP A 50 8.36 -16.65 -15.58
CA TRP A 50 9.55 -16.44 -16.41
C TRP A 50 9.19 -15.93 -17.79
N CYS A 51 8.19 -16.48 -18.45
CA CYS A 51 7.78 -16.05 -19.78
C CYS A 51 7.24 -14.62 -19.78
N LEU A 52 6.35 -14.28 -18.82
CA LEU A 52 5.67 -12.99 -18.81
C LEU A 52 6.57 -11.87 -18.26
N TYR A 53 7.35 -12.14 -17.20
CA TYR A 53 8.09 -11.09 -16.49
C TYR A 53 9.61 -11.28 -16.45
N GLY A 54 10.14 -12.43 -16.90
CA GLY A 54 11.56 -12.79 -16.76
C GLY A 54 11.95 -13.12 -15.32
N GLN A 55 10.97 -13.33 -14.46
CA GLN A 55 11.21 -13.60 -13.05
C GLN A 55 11.28 -15.11 -12.81
N LEU A 56 12.41 -15.55 -12.29
CA LEU A 56 12.63 -16.93 -11.88
C LEU A 56 13.03 -16.95 -10.42
N LYS A 57 12.25 -17.69 -9.62
CA LYS A 57 12.55 -17.98 -8.21
C LYS A 57 13.12 -19.41 -8.11
N LEU A 58 14.32 -19.59 -8.64
CA LEU A 58 15.07 -20.86 -8.54
C LEU A 58 16.13 -20.75 -7.46
N GLU A 59 16.36 -21.85 -6.73
CA GLU A 59 17.49 -21.97 -5.80
C GLU A 59 18.81 -21.94 -6.57
N ASN A 60 18.85 -22.53 -7.76
CA ASN A 60 19.99 -22.50 -8.66
C ASN A 60 19.57 -22.04 -10.06
N PRO A 61 20.02 -20.87 -10.56
CA PRO A 61 19.73 -20.38 -11.89
C PRO A 61 20.13 -21.34 -13.03
N ASP A 62 21.10 -22.22 -12.81
CA ASP A 62 21.59 -23.17 -13.80
C ASP A 62 20.63 -24.36 -14.02
N ASP A 63 19.65 -24.55 -13.14
CA ASP A 63 18.64 -25.62 -13.26
C ASP A 63 17.48 -25.28 -14.21
N LEU A 64 17.66 -24.33 -15.13
CA LEU A 64 16.61 -23.91 -16.05
C LEU A 64 16.44 -24.88 -17.22
N ILE A 65 17.54 -25.33 -17.83
CA ILE A 65 17.51 -26.30 -18.91
C ILE A 65 17.47 -27.75 -18.38
N THR A 66 16.81 -28.64 -19.12
CA THR A 66 16.72 -30.04 -18.76
C THR A 66 18.11 -30.71 -18.60
N LYS A 67 18.40 -31.27 -17.44
CA LYS A 67 19.72 -31.83 -17.11
C LYS A 67 20.18 -32.92 -18.09
N GLU A 68 19.28 -33.76 -18.57
CA GLU A 68 19.57 -34.77 -19.56
C GLU A 68 19.96 -34.20 -20.94
N VAL A 69 19.35 -33.09 -21.33
CA VAL A 69 19.64 -32.43 -22.60
C VAL A 69 21.03 -31.78 -22.52
N ILE A 70 21.27 -30.98 -21.49
CA ILE A 70 22.54 -30.26 -21.35
C ILE A 70 23.75 -31.20 -21.16
N SER A 71 23.53 -32.40 -20.58
CA SER A 71 24.59 -33.38 -20.43
C SER A 71 25.05 -33.98 -21.76
N LYS A 72 24.19 -34.00 -22.78
CA LYS A 72 24.40 -34.61 -24.11
C LYS A 72 24.88 -33.60 -25.17
N VAL A 73 24.88 -32.31 -24.88
CA VAL A 73 25.30 -31.26 -25.82
C VAL A 73 26.76 -31.44 -26.16
N GLY A 74 27.10 -31.53 -27.46
CA GLY A 74 28.45 -31.64 -27.97
C GLY A 74 29.22 -30.28 -27.88
N ILE A 75 30.57 -30.37 -27.99
CA ILE A 75 31.39 -29.15 -28.02
C ILE A 75 31.03 -28.33 -29.24
N GLY A 76 30.70 -27.05 -29.02
CA GLY A 76 30.27 -26.11 -30.08
C GLY A 76 28.80 -26.20 -30.46
N GLU A 77 28.07 -27.19 -29.92
CA GLU A 77 26.62 -27.29 -30.14
C GLU A 77 25.85 -26.38 -29.19
N LYS A 78 24.69 -25.94 -29.66
CA LYS A 78 23.76 -25.10 -28.92
C LYS A 78 22.48 -25.85 -28.63
N GLU A 79 21.98 -25.68 -27.42
CA GLU A 79 20.65 -26.13 -27.03
C GLU A 79 19.87 -24.98 -26.44
N ARG A 80 18.58 -24.98 -26.71
CA ARG A 80 17.67 -23.93 -26.29
C ARG A 80 16.76 -24.40 -25.18
N VAL A 81 16.53 -23.53 -24.22
CA VAL A 81 15.37 -23.57 -23.33
C VAL A 81 14.42 -22.48 -23.72
N GLU A 82 13.13 -22.80 -23.83
CA GLU A 82 12.12 -21.84 -24.26
C GLU A 82 10.79 -22.07 -23.57
N VAL A 83 10.11 -20.96 -23.25
CA VAL A 83 8.70 -20.94 -22.87
C VAL A 83 7.97 -19.93 -23.74
N SER A 84 6.85 -20.37 -24.32
CA SER A 84 5.97 -19.52 -25.11
C SER A 84 4.55 -19.61 -24.56
N ILE A 85 3.91 -18.46 -24.33
CA ILE A 85 2.53 -18.35 -23.82
C ILE A 85 1.73 -17.52 -24.83
N GLU A 86 0.60 -18.07 -25.21
CA GLU A 86 -0.40 -17.41 -26.05
C GLU A 86 -1.63 -17.07 -25.21
N PHE A 87 -2.08 -15.83 -25.28
CA PHE A 87 -3.28 -15.36 -24.60
C PHE A 87 -4.09 -14.39 -25.45
N GLU A 88 -5.37 -14.31 -25.17
CA GLU A 88 -6.30 -13.39 -25.79
C GLU A 88 -6.55 -12.20 -24.85
N HIS A 89 -6.52 -11.00 -25.43
CA HIS A 89 -6.90 -9.76 -24.76
C HIS A 89 -7.45 -8.80 -25.82
N LEU A 90 -8.60 -8.15 -25.55
CA LEU A 90 -9.29 -7.24 -26.48
C LEU A 90 -9.49 -7.86 -27.88
N LYS A 91 -9.91 -9.12 -27.94
CA LYS A 91 -10.10 -9.88 -29.20
C LYS A 91 -8.84 -10.04 -30.05
N LYS A 92 -7.65 -9.68 -29.54
CA LYS A 92 -6.35 -9.89 -30.18
C LYS A 92 -5.60 -11.03 -29.50
N ILE A 93 -4.77 -11.71 -30.25
CA ILE A 93 -3.95 -12.80 -29.74
C ILE A 93 -2.54 -12.29 -29.51
N TYR A 94 -2.08 -12.38 -28.29
CA TYR A 94 -0.74 -12.03 -27.86
C TYR A 94 0.09 -13.30 -27.69
N THR A 95 1.31 -13.27 -28.16
CA THR A 95 2.28 -14.34 -27.93
C THR A 95 3.51 -13.77 -27.25
N CYS A 96 3.75 -14.23 -26.04
CA CYS A 96 4.99 -13.98 -25.31
C CYS A 96 5.89 -15.20 -25.44
N ARG A 97 7.17 -14.99 -25.77
CA ARG A 97 8.15 -16.03 -25.91
C ARG A 97 9.44 -15.60 -25.22
N ASN A 98 9.90 -16.40 -24.26
CA ASN A 98 11.16 -16.20 -23.57
C ASN A 98 12.08 -17.38 -23.79
N TYR A 99 13.34 -17.15 -24.15
CA TYR A 99 14.28 -18.22 -24.40
C TYR A 99 15.72 -17.85 -24.06
N ILE A 100 16.51 -18.87 -23.76
CA ILE A 100 17.96 -18.79 -23.52
C ILE A 100 18.63 -19.93 -24.27
N ASP A 101 19.70 -19.60 -24.99
CA ASP A 101 20.56 -20.59 -25.63
C ASP A 101 21.74 -20.95 -24.71
N TYR A 102 22.07 -22.22 -24.63
CA TYR A 102 23.20 -22.78 -23.94
C TYR A 102 24.18 -23.37 -24.93
N ILE A 103 25.46 -23.10 -24.77
CA ILE A 103 26.52 -23.63 -25.62
C ILE A 103 27.57 -24.33 -24.77
N ARG A 104 28.10 -25.48 -25.27
CA ARG A 104 29.25 -26.12 -24.65
C ARG A 104 30.53 -25.61 -25.31
N ASN A 105 31.37 -24.94 -24.54
CA ASN A 105 32.64 -24.40 -25.00
C ASN A 105 33.69 -25.48 -25.24
N SER A 106 34.76 -25.13 -25.96
CA SER A 106 35.92 -26.01 -26.23
C SER A 106 36.55 -26.61 -24.96
N ASN A 107 36.40 -25.95 -23.81
CA ASN A 107 36.88 -26.42 -22.51
C ASN A 107 35.88 -27.39 -21.80
N GLY A 108 34.79 -27.75 -22.47
CA GLY A 108 33.77 -28.64 -21.91
C GLY A 108 32.76 -27.99 -20.97
N ASN A 109 32.96 -26.69 -20.64
CA ASN A 109 32.07 -25.93 -19.76
C ASN A 109 30.83 -25.47 -20.55
N ILE A 110 29.70 -25.45 -19.84
CA ILE A 110 28.44 -24.93 -20.37
C ILE A 110 28.36 -23.44 -20.08
N GLN A 111 28.12 -22.67 -21.13
CA GLN A 111 27.92 -21.24 -21.05
C GLN A 111 26.47 -20.89 -21.41
N LYS A 112 25.81 -20.15 -20.54
CA LYS A 112 24.51 -19.52 -20.77
C LYS A 112 24.75 -18.27 -21.62
N LEU A 113 23.98 -18.11 -22.71
CA LEU A 113 23.96 -16.90 -23.52
C LEU A 113 22.91 -15.92 -22.98
N ASP A 114 22.77 -14.75 -23.65
CA ASP A 114 21.80 -13.75 -23.26
C ASP A 114 20.36 -14.26 -23.36
N GLU A 115 19.52 -13.77 -22.47
CA GLU A 115 18.09 -14.05 -22.43
C GLU A 115 17.37 -13.14 -23.42
N ASP A 116 16.62 -13.73 -24.34
CA ASP A 116 15.82 -12.99 -25.31
C ASP A 116 14.33 -13.17 -25.05
N ARG A 117 13.60 -12.06 -25.03
CA ARG A 117 12.17 -12.04 -24.84
C ARG A 117 11.46 -11.34 -25.98
N LEU A 118 10.57 -12.07 -26.66
CA LEU A 118 9.84 -11.60 -27.84
C LEU A 118 8.36 -11.48 -27.54
N PHE A 119 7.80 -10.34 -27.92
CA PHE A 119 6.37 -10.08 -27.86
C PHE A 119 5.81 -9.84 -29.25
N SER A 120 4.69 -10.48 -29.57
CA SER A 120 3.96 -10.26 -30.79
C SER A 120 2.45 -10.19 -30.55
N ILE A 121 1.78 -9.43 -31.39
CA ILE A 121 0.32 -9.30 -31.41
C ILE A 121 -0.14 -9.79 -32.77
N SER A 122 -1.10 -10.71 -32.79
CA SER A 122 -1.75 -11.22 -34.00
C SER A 122 -3.21 -10.81 -33.99
N ASP A 123 -3.68 -10.24 -35.06
CA ASP A 123 -5.10 -9.98 -35.26
C ASP A 123 -5.73 -11.24 -35.88
N PRO A 124 -6.71 -11.89 -35.19
CA PRO A 124 -7.32 -13.12 -35.68
C PRO A 124 -8.18 -12.91 -36.96
N VAL A 125 -8.60 -11.66 -37.25
CA VAL A 125 -9.42 -11.34 -38.41
C VAL A 125 -8.57 -11.08 -39.65
N THR A 126 -7.48 -10.31 -39.49
CA THR A 126 -6.59 -9.94 -40.64
C THR A 126 -5.43 -10.90 -40.81
N GLY A 127 -5.09 -11.70 -39.79
CA GLY A 127 -3.92 -12.58 -39.76
C GLY A 127 -2.58 -11.83 -39.64
N GLU A 128 -2.61 -10.50 -39.53
CA GLU A 128 -1.39 -9.70 -39.38
C GLU A 128 -0.75 -9.93 -38.02
N THR A 129 0.56 -10.21 -38.00
CA THR A 129 1.36 -10.34 -36.78
C THR A 129 2.38 -9.22 -36.71
N LYS A 130 2.37 -8.46 -35.62
CA LYS A 130 3.32 -7.36 -35.37
C LYS A 130 4.11 -7.62 -34.11
N ARG A 131 5.42 -7.37 -34.13
CA ARG A 131 6.21 -7.33 -32.90
C ARG A 131 5.85 -6.10 -32.10
N THR A 132 5.73 -6.25 -30.78
CA THR A 132 5.44 -5.15 -29.85
C THR A 132 6.49 -5.08 -28.75
N ASN A 133 6.45 -4.01 -27.96
CA ASN A 133 7.37 -3.79 -26.86
C ASN A 133 7.01 -4.71 -25.68
N GLN A 134 8.03 -5.11 -24.92
CA GLN A 134 7.87 -5.87 -23.66
C GLN A 134 7.00 -5.14 -22.62
N ASN A 135 6.91 -3.82 -22.68
CA ASN A 135 6.06 -3.03 -21.79
C ASN A 135 4.56 -3.30 -22.00
N ALA A 136 4.15 -3.77 -23.17
CA ALA A 136 2.76 -4.09 -23.46
C ALA A 136 2.16 -5.12 -22.49
N ILE A 137 2.96 -6.10 -22.01
CA ILE A 137 2.48 -7.06 -21.02
C ILE A 137 2.25 -6.39 -19.67
N ARG A 138 3.09 -5.43 -19.28
CA ARG A 138 2.94 -4.71 -18.01
C ARG A 138 1.74 -3.79 -17.99
N GLU A 139 1.30 -3.31 -19.14
CA GLU A 139 0.07 -2.54 -19.31
C GLU A 139 -1.17 -3.44 -19.21
N ILE A 140 -1.11 -4.64 -19.83
CA ILE A 140 -2.21 -5.61 -19.81
C ILE A 140 -2.29 -6.36 -18.47
N PHE A 141 -1.14 -6.73 -17.92
CA PHE A 141 -1.02 -7.53 -16.70
C PHE A 141 0.20 -7.07 -15.89
N PRO A 142 0.05 -6.05 -15.05
CA PRO A 142 1.14 -5.52 -14.23
C PRO A 142 1.81 -6.59 -13.37
N SER A 143 3.14 -6.49 -13.23
CA SER A 143 3.94 -7.47 -12.47
C SER A 143 3.50 -7.58 -11.00
N ASP A 144 3.03 -6.48 -10.43
CA ASP A 144 2.59 -6.40 -9.04
C ASP A 144 1.32 -7.22 -8.80
N LEU A 145 0.50 -7.40 -9.86
CA LEU A 145 -0.68 -8.25 -9.86
C LEU A 145 -0.37 -9.73 -10.01
N SER A 146 0.80 -10.07 -10.57
CA SER A 146 1.16 -11.47 -10.86
C SER A 146 1.08 -12.36 -9.61
N THR A 147 1.44 -11.83 -8.45
CA THR A 147 1.43 -12.58 -7.18
C THR A 147 0.01 -13.00 -6.76
N TYR A 148 -1.02 -12.27 -7.18
CA TYR A 148 -2.42 -12.52 -6.82
C TYR A 148 -3.14 -13.39 -7.86
N PHE A 149 -2.73 -13.32 -9.11
CA PHE A 149 -3.32 -14.07 -10.22
C PHE A 149 -2.53 -15.33 -10.59
N LEU A 150 -1.21 -15.34 -10.37
CA LEU A 150 -0.32 -16.51 -10.49
C LEU A 150 0.01 -17.04 -9.08
N PHE A 151 -0.90 -17.73 -8.53
CA PHE A 151 -1.07 -18.03 -7.14
C PHE A 151 -0.29 -19.26 -6.68
N ASP A 152 0.53 -19.12 -5.66
CA ASP A 152 1.23 -20.21 -4.98
C ASP A 152 0.56 -20.48 -3.62
N GLY A 153 -0.13 -21.61 -3.49
CA GLY A 153 -0.89 -21.95 -2.28
C GLY A 153 -0.05 -22.02 -1.00
N GLU A 154 1.26 -22.28 -1.12
CA GLU A 154 2.16 -22.29 0.04
C GLU A 154 2.47 -20.87 0.55
N ARG A 155 2.43 -19.87 -0.33
CA ARG A 155 2.72 -18.45 -0.02
C ARG A 155 1.51 -17.63 0.40
N MET A 156 0.31 -18.19 0.27
CA MET A 156 -0.91 -17.45 0.61
C MET A 156 -1.02 -17.09 2.08
N GLN A 157 -0.39 -17.83 2.95
CA GLN A 157 -0.32 -17.47 4.37
C GLN A 157 0.42 -16.16 4.61
N ASP A 158 1.38 -15.83 3.74
CA ASP A 158 2.17 -14.60 3.84
C ASP A 158 1.32 -13.33 3.65
N LEU A 159 0.19 -13.43 2.91
CA LEU A 159 -0.76 -12.32 2.74
C LEU A 159 -1.49 -11.99 4.04
N VAL A 160 -1.80 -12.99 4.85
CA VAL A 160 -2.52 -12.84 6.13
C VAL A 160 -1.56 -12.62 7.29
N ASP A 161 -0.37 -13.21 7.26
CA ASP A 161 0.62 -13.15 8.35
C ASP A 161 1.34 -11.80 8.48
N ASN A 162 0.85 -10.76 7.79
CA ASN A 162 1.32 -9.39 7.97
C ASN A 162 2.84 -9.18 7.73
N GLN A 163 3.48 -9.97 6.86
CA GLN A 163 4.86 -9.69 6.50
C GLN A 163 4.95 -8.42 5.63
N ARG A 164 5.79 -7.46 6.04
CA ARG A 164 5.89 -6.12 5.43
C ARG A 164 6.17 -6.12 3.92
N SER A 165 6.81 -7.17 3.39
CA SER A 165 7.08 -7.29 1.95
C SER A 165 5.81 -7.51 1.11
N GLY A 166 4.82 -8.24 1.64
CA GLY A 166 3.54 -8.45 0.96
C GLY A 166 2.61 -7.22 1.00
N LYS A 167 2.76 -6.38 2.03
CA LYS A 167 1.89 -5.21 2.26
C LYS A 167 2.02 -4.12 1.20
N LYS A 168 3.24 -3.75 0.82
CA LYS A 168 3.48 -2.72 -0.20
C LYS A 168 3.04 -3.20 -1.57
N ASP A 169 3.32 -4.46 -1.88
CA ASP A 169 2.91 -5.09 -3.13
C ASP A 169 1.38 -5.17 -3.22
N LEU A 170 0.69 -5.48 -2.11
CA LEU A 170 -0.77 -5.53 -2.05
C LEU A 170 -1.42 -4.15 -2.28
N SER A 171 -0.96 -3.13 -1.56
CA SER A 171 -1.46 -1.77 -1.72
C SER A 171 -1.30 -1.27 -3.16
N ASN A 172 -0.13 -1.47 -3.75
CA ASN A 172 0.14 -1.10 -5.14
C ASN A 172 -0.74 -1.90 -6.12
N ALA A 173 -0.87 -3.22 -5.89
CA ALA A 173 -1.70 -4.08 -6.72
C ALA A 173 -3.17 -3.63 -6.74
N VAL A 174 -3.73 -3.34 -5.56
CA VAL A 174 -5.11 -2.83 -5.42
C VAL A 174 -5.25 -1.47 -6.11
N LYS A 175 -4.32 -0.55 -5.89
CA LYS A 175 -4.33 0.79 -6.50
C LYS A 175 -4.26 0.72 -8.02
N ASN A 176 -3.38 -0.11 -8.57
CA ASN A 176 -3.23 -0.29 -10.02
C ASN A 176 -4.48 -0.90 -10.64
N LEU A 177 -5.05 -1.97 -10.05
CA LEU A 177 -6.27 -2.62 -10.54
C LEU A 177 -7.48 -1.69 -10.56
N LEU A 178 -7.54 -0.76 -9.62
CA LEU A 178 -8.69 0.12 -9.44
C LEU A 178 -8.45 1.51 -10.05
N GLY A 179 -7.39 1.67 -10.84
CA GLY A 179 -7.05 2.91 -11.55
C GLY A 179 -6.73 4.10 -10.64
N LEU A 180 -6.39 3.86 -9.38
CA LEU A 180 -6.01 4.91 -8.44
C LEU A 180 -4.61 5.46 -8.76
N ASP A 181 -3.73 4.64 -9.33
CA ASP A 181 -2.40 5.00 -9.79
C ASP A 181 -2.43 6.09 -10.88
N VAL A 182 -3.43 6.06 -11.75
CA VAL A 182 -3.61 7.10 -12.78
C VAL A 182 -3.85 8.47 -12.15
N LEU A 183 -4.66 8.52 -11.09
CA LEU A 183 -4.93 9.77 -10.35
C LEU A 183 -3.69 10.24 -9.57
N GLU A 184 -2.96 9.30 -8.95
CA GLU A 184 -1.70 9.61 -8.25
C GLU A 184 -0.65 10.17 -9.23
N ASN A 185 -0.47 9.54 -10.40
CA ASN A 185 0.45 9.99 -11.43
C ASN A 185 0.04 11.36 -12.01
N ALA A 186 -1.25 11.56 -12.29
CA ALA A 186 -1.74 12.84 -12.76
C ALA A 186 -1.50 13.97 -11.74
N LYS A 187 -1.74 13.71 -10.46
CA LYS A 187 -1.41 14.63 -9.37
C LYS A 187 0.09 14.94 -9.33
N TYR A 188 0.95 13.93 -9.40
CA TYR A 188 2.40 14.11 -9.43
C TYR A 188 2.86 15.00 -10.61
N HIS A 189 2.31 14.78 -11.81
CA HIS A 189 2.63 15.61 -12.97
C HIS A 189 2.14 17.05 -12.82
N LEU A 190 0.96 17.26 -12.22
CA LEU A 190 0.46 18.61 -11.93
C LEU A 190 1.31 19.32 -10.87
N GLU A 191 1.75 18.63 -9.83
CA GLU A 191 2.66 19.17 -8.83
C GLU A 191 4.00 19.57 -9.46
N LYS A 192 4.52 18.78 -10.40
CA LYS A 192 5.72 19.12 -11.16
C LYS A 192 5.51 20.32 -12.07
N ALA A 193 4.40 20.37 -12.82
CA ALA A 193 4.06 21.50 -13.67
C ALA A 193 3.86 22.79 -12.85
N LYS A 194 3.20 22.70 -11.68
CA LYS A 194 3.09 23.83 -10.74
C LYS A 194 4.47 24.36 -10.37
N LYS A 195 5.40 23.49 -9.97
CA LYS A 195 6.78 23.89 -9.63
C LYS A 195 7.50 24.57 -10.80
N GLU A 196 7.32 24.06 -12.01
CA GLU A 196 7.90 24.67 -13.22
C GLU A 196 7.33 26.09 -13.42
N PHE A 197 6.02 26.30 -13.34
CA PHE A 197 5.40 27.63 -13.44
C PHE A 197 5.85 28.55 -12.31
N GLU A 198 6.03 28.07 -11.11
CA GLU A 198 6.54 28.88 -9.99
C GLU A 198 7.96 29.41 -10.22
N THR A 199 8.77 28.73 -11.05
CA THR A 199 10.08 29.25 -11.46
C THR A 199 10.00 30.35 -12.50
N GLU A 200 8.86 30.53 -13.20
CA GLU A 200 8.62 31.59 -14.18
C GLU A 200 8.32 32.94 -13.53
N PHE A 201 8.08 33.01 -12.21
CA PHE A 201 7.87 34.28 -11.53
C PHE A 201 9.08 35.22 -11.72
N VAL A 202 8.85 36.31 -12.39
CA VAL A 202 9.88 37.37 -12.59
C VAL A 202 9.91 38.30 -11.39
N SER A 203 11.06 38.40 -10.76
CA SER A 203 11.27 39.32 -9.66
C SER A 203 11.60 40.72 -10.20
N ASP A 204 10.66 41.64 -10.10
CA ASP A 204 11.00 43.05 -10.18
C ASP A 204 11.75 43.42 -8.89
N SER A 205 13.09 43.28 -8.92
CA SER A 205 14.08 43.86 -7.98
C SER A 205 14.00 43.49 -6.48
N SER A 206 13.36 42.41 -6.04
CA SER A 206 13.53 42.00 -4.65
C SER A 206 14.46 40.77 -4.55
N SER A 207 15.65 40.97 -4.01
CA SER A 207 16.63 39.89 -3.66
C SER A 207 15.98 38.76 -2.84
N ARG A 208 14.91 39.08 -2.12
CA ARG A 208 14.19 38.16 -1.23
C ARG A 208 13.43 37.05 -1.99
N LEU A 209 12.81 37.36 -3.14
CA LEU A 209 12.11 36.32 -3.94
C LEU A 209 13.09 35.32 -4.52
N THR A 210 14.24 35.82 -5.00
CA THR A 210 15.32 34.96 -5.50
C THR A 210 15.87 34.02 -4.40
N GLU A 211 16.10 34.59 -3.20
CA GLU A 211 16.53 33.80 -2.03
C GLU A 211 15.52 32.71 -1.67
N ILE A 212 14.22 33.02 -1.61
CA ILE A 212 13.15 32.04 -1.30
C ILE A 212 13.11 30.93 -2.37
N ASN A 213 13.23 31.25 -3.65
CA ASN A 213 13.24 30.25 -4.72
C ASN A 213 14.48 29.35 -4.64
N GLU A 214 15.65 29.87 -4.29
CA GLU A 214 16.85 29.06 -4.04
C GLU A 214 16.68 28.18 -2.80
N GLU A 215 16.11 28.72 -1.70
CA GLU A 215 15.80 27.93 -0.50
C GLU A 215 14.82 26.78 -0.81
N LEU A 216 13.74 27.04 -1.56
CA LEU A 216 12.76 26.03 -1.97
C LEU A 216 13.41 24.93 -2.81
N LYS A 217 14.28 25.31 -3.75
CA LYS A 217 15.02 24.33 -4.57
C LYS A 217 15.92 23.44 -3.73
N LEU A 218 16.60 24.00 -2.72
CA LEU A 218 17.43 23.23 -1.79
C LEU A 218 16.60 22.31 -0.89
N ILE A 219 15.41 22.76 -0.47
CA ILE A 219 14.47 21.96 0.32
C ILE A 219 13.95 20.78 -0.52
N ASP A 220 13.58 21.00 -1.78
CA ASP A 220 13.16 19.95 -2.70
C ASP A 220 14.25 18.89 -2.89
N GLN A 221 15.48 19.29 -3.14
CA GLN A 221 16.62 18.38 -3.27
C GLN A 221 16.81 17.52 -2.01
N LYS A 222 16.65 18.12 -0.82
CA LYS A 222 16.77 17.38 0.44
C LYS A 222 15.59 16.42 0.64
N ILE A 223 14.37 16.79 0.23
CA ILE A 223 13.21 15.88 0.27
C ILE A 223 13.43 14.69 -0.65
N ASP A 224 13.93 14.92 -1.86
CA ASP A 224 14.24 13.86 -2.83
C ASP A 224 15.35 12.92 -2.29
N GLU A 225 16.41 13.47 -1.69
CA GLU A 225 17.49 12.71 -1.06
C GLU A 225 16.98 11.84 0.09
N GLU A 226 16.18 12.41 1.00
CA GLU A 226 15.63 11.66 2.13
C GLU A 226 14.59 10.63 1.70
N THR A 227 13.87 10.91 0.61
CA THR A 227 12.93 9.95 0.01
C THR A 227 13.68 8.76 -0.60
N ALA A 228 14.76 9.02 -1.34
CA ALA A 228 15.61 7.97 -1.90
C ALA A 228 16.29 7.14 -0.80
N ASN A 229 16.78 7.78 0.27
CA ASN A 229 17.35 7.09 1.43
C ASN A 229 16.31 6.20 2.11
N LYS A 230 15.09 6.69 2.30
CA LYS A 230 13.98 5.93 2.87
C LYS A 230 13.68 4.69 2.03
N GLU A 231 13.53 4.83 0.71
CA GLU A 231 13.28 3.70 -0.21
C GLU A 231 14.42 2.68 -0.17
N LYS A 232 15.67 3.13 -0.13
CA LYS A 232 16.83 2.25 0.01
C LYS A 232 16.75 1.44 1.31
N TYR A 233 16.47 2.08 2.45
CA TYR A 233 16.37 1.38 3.73
C TYR A 233 15.15 0.45 3.79
N GLU A 234 14.04 0.79 3.17
CA GLU A 234 12.87 -0.09 3.03
C GLU A 234 13.22 -1.35 2.22
N ASN A 235 13.95 -1.23 1.13
CA ASN A 235 14.40 -2.37 0.34
C ASN A 235 15.39 -3.27 1.11
N GLU A 236 16.37 -2.67 1.81
CA GLU A 236 17.30 -3.41 2.65
C GLU A 236 16.57 -4.11 3.81
N LEU A 237 15.55 -3.50 4.39
CA LEU A 237 14.70 -4.10 5.42
C LEU A 237 13.99 -5.36 4.91
N ILE A 238 13.39 -5.30 3.72
CA ILE A 238 12.74 -6.45 3.08
C ILE A 238 13.71 -7.63 2.90
N GLU A 239 14.93 -7.36 2.48
CA GLU A 239 15.97 -8.40 2.32
C GLU A 239 16.37 -9.03 3.67
N LEU A 240 16.50 -8.21 4.73
CA LEU A 240 16.83 -8.69 6.06
C LEU A 240 15.69 -9.53 6.66
N GLU A 241 14.44 -9.11 6.49
CA GLU A 241 13.26 -9.84 6.95
C GLU A 241 13.14 -11.20 6.24
N LYS A 242 13.38 -11.26 4.93
CA LYS A 242 13.43 -12.54 4.17
C LYS A 242 14.53 -13.48 4.69
N LYS A 243 15.72 -12.97 5.00
CA LYS A 243 16.81 -13.76 5.57
C LYS A 243 16.42 -14.28 6.95
N GLN A 244 15.85 -13.43 7.80
CA GLN A 244 15.42 -13.80 9.13
C GLN A 244 14.33 -14.88 9.11
N SER A 245 13.36 -14.78 8.18
CA SER A 245 12.33 -15.81 7.98
C SER A 245 12.94 -17.16 7.62
N LYS A 246 13.88 -17.22 6.68
CA LYS A 246 14.58 -18.47 6.31
C LYS A 246 15.31 -19.10 7.50
N VAL A 247 16.04 -18.30 8.27
CA VAL A 247 16.74 -18.79 9.47
C VAL A 247 15.73 -19.30 10.50
N ASN A 248 14.59 -18.63 10.65
CA ASN A 248 13.52 -19.05 11.54
C ASN A 248 12.89 -20.40 11.13
N ASP A 249 12.72 -20.64 9.82
CA ASP A 249 12.18 -21.90 9.32
C ASP A 249 13.14 -23.07 9.56
N ILE A 250 14.43 -22.84 9.42
CA ILE A 250 15.48 -23.81 9.79
C ILE A 250 15.37 -24.14 11.28
N LEU A 251 15.32 -23.13 12.13
CA LEU A 251 15.19 -23.30 13.58
C LEU A 251 13.90 -24.06 13.98
N LYS A 252 12.78 -23.84 13.27
CA LYS A 252 11.53 -24.56 13.49
C LYS A 252 11.59 -26.06 13.13
N SER A 253 12.45 -26.43 12.21
CA SER A 253 12.57 -27.84 11.76
C SER A 253 13.20 -28.78 12.81
N TYR A 254 13.83 -28.23 13.83
CA TYR A 254 14.43 -29.01 14.93
C TYR A 254 13.40 -29.36 16.01
N ALA A 255 12.90 -30.59 16.00
CA ALA A 255 11.74 -31.06 16.78
C ALA A 255 11.84 -30.91 18.32
N GLY A 256 13.06 -30.88 18.90
CA GLY A 256 13.27 -30.74 20.37
C GLY A 256 13.09 -29.33 20.93
N LEU A 257 12.97 -28.31 20.06
CA LEU A 257 12.93 -26.89 20.43
C LEU A 257 11.62 -26.19 20.08
N LYS A 258 10.66 -26.94 19.56
CA LYS A 258 9.40 -26.38 19.02
C LYS A 258 8.66 -25.47 20.02
N GLU A 259 8.68 -25.81 21.28
CA GLU A 259 7.98 -25.06 22.33
C GLU A 259 8.69 -23.73 22.68
N LEU A 260 10.04 -23.75 22.76
CA LEU A 260 10.84 -22.54 22.99
C LEU A 260 10.81 -21.61 21.77
N GLN A 261 10.78 -22.17 20.57
CA GLN A 261 10.65 -21.41 19.32
C GLN A 261 9.27 -20.72 19.20
N ASN A 262 8.19 -21.43 19.56
CA ASN A 262 6.85 -20.84 19.57
C ASN A 262 6.78 -19.68 20.56
N LYS A 263 7.35 -19.83 21.75
CA LYS A 263 7.42 -18.77 22.76
C LYS A 263 8.24 -17.56 22.29
N ARG A 264 9.32 -17.79 21.53
CA ARG A 264 10.11 -16.72 20.93
C ARG A 264 9.30 -15.89 19.94
N VAL A 265 8.55 -16.57 19.05
CA VAL A 265 7.68 -15.90 18.06
C VAL A 265 6.59 -15.08 18.74
N GLU A 266 5.99 -15.62 19.80
CA GLU A 266 4.98 -14.91 20.60
C GLU A 266 5.57 -13.63 21.25
N LEU A 267 6.72 -13.75 21.89
CA LEU A 267 7.41 -12.62 22.54
C LEU A 267 7.83 -11.56 21.52
N ALA A 268 8.30 -11.97 20.34
CA ALA A 268 8.66 -11.04 19.26
C ALA A 268 7.44 -10.26 18.75
N ARG A 269 6.29 -10.91 18.57
CA ARG A 269 5.05 -10.24 18.18
C ARG A 269 4.55 -9.27 19.26
N GLU A 270 4.67 -9.66 20.55
CA GLU A 270 4.28 -8.78 21.62
C GLU A 270 5.21 -7.55 21.73
N MET A 271 6.51 -7.74 21.47
CA MET A 271 7.49 -6.65 21.38
C MET A 271 7.12 -5.67 20.27
N GLU A 272 6.86 -6.16 19.06
CA GLU A 272 6.49 -5.34 17.92
C GLU A 272 5.23 -4.50 18.20
N ARG A 273 4.18 -5.12 18.76
CA ARG A 273 2.96 -4.39 19.15
C ARG A 273 3.26 -3.30 20.17
N THR A 274 4.09 -3.62 21.17
CA THR A 274 4.47 -2.66 22.22
C THR A 274 5.25 -1.48 21.63
N GLU A 275 6.12 -1.72 20.66
CA GLU A 275 6.87 -0.66 19.95
C GLU A 275 5.94 0.24 19.11
N ILE A 276 4.96 -0.33 18.43
CA ILE A 276 3.94 0.43 17.69
C ILE A 276 3.14 1.31 18.65
N ASP A 277 2.72 0.76 19.80
CA ASP A 277 1.97 1.50 20.82
C ASP A 277 2.81 2.64 21.42
N ILE A 278 4.11 2.41 21.65
CA ILE A 278 5.06 3.45 22.10
C ILE A 278 5.13 4.60 21.09
N GLU A 279 5.32 4.30 19.82
CA GLU A 279 5.41 5.34 18.79
C GLU A 279 4.09 6.11 18.61
N LYS A 280 2.96 5.41 18.69
CA LYS A 280 1.64 6.05 18.67
C LYS A 280 1.47 6.99 19.87
N LYS A 281 1.75 6.51 21.07
CA LYS A 281 1.63 7.30 22.29
C LYS A 281 2.57 8.50 22.29
N LYS A 282 3.77 8.34 21.80
CA LYS A 282 4.75 9.43 21.62
C LYS A 282 4.22 10.52 20.68
N LYS A 283 3.63 10.15 19.54
CA LYS A 283 2.99 11.11 18.63
C LYS A 283 1.83 11.84 19.27
N ASP A 284 1.01 11.14 20.04
CA ASP A 284 -0.11 11.75 20.77
C ASP A 284 0.37 12.75 21.81
N ILE A 285 1.44 12.43 22.57
CA ILE A 285 2.09 13.34 23.52
C ILE A 285 2.59 14.60 22.80
N PHE A 286 3.33 14.44 21.70
CA PHE A 286 3.85 15.61 20.93
C PHE A 286 2.72 16.46 20.36
N ARG A 287 1.66 15.84 19.84
CA ARG A 287 0.50 16.56 19.32
C ARG A 287 -0.18 17.37 20.45
N THR A 288 -0.43 16.75 21.60
CA THR A 288 -1.03 17.40 22.75
C THR A 288 -0.16 18.54 23.27
N PHE A 289 1.15 18.30 23.33
CA PHE A 289 2.12 19.36 23.70
C PHE A 289 2.09 20.52 22.71
N GLY A 290 2.16 20.26 21.40
CA GLY A 290 2.18 21.28 20.38
C GLY A 290 0.91 22.16 20.33
N THR A 291 -0.26 21.57 20.63
CA THR A 291 -1.53 22.29 20.53
C THR A 291 -1.89 23.07 21.79
N ALA A 292 -1.48 22.63 22.97
CA ALA A 292 -1.99 23.19 24.23
C ALA A 292 -0.91 23.74 25.18
N SER A 293 0.37 23.39 24.99
CA SER A 293 1.43 23.80 25.89
C SER A 293 1.62 25.32 25.98
N VAL A 294 1.50 26.02 24.85
CA VAL A 294 1.66 27.48 24.79
C VAL A 294 0.64 28.17 25.72
N ASN A 295 -0.62 27.79 25.64
CA ASN A 295 -1.66 28.34 26.50
C ASN A 295 -1.41 27.99 27.98
N TYR A 296 -0.95 26.77 28.25
CA TYR A 296 -0.63 26.34 29.62
C TYR A 296 0.51 27.17 30.24
N PHE A 297 1.61 27.36 29.50
CA PHE A 297 2.75 28.14 30.01
C PHE A 297 2.46 29.64 30.06
N LEU A 298 1.53 30.15 29.27
CA LEU A 298 1.07 31.52 29.33
C LEU A 298 -0.01 31.77 30.41
N GLY A 299 -0.44 30.74 31.14
CA GLY A 299 -1.51 30.87 32.14
C GLY A 299 -1.32 32.00 33.12
N SER A 300 -0.11 32.15 33.72
CA SER A 300 0.19 33.26 34.64
C SER A 300 0.14 34.65 33.95
N THR A 301 0.42 34.68 32.64
CA THR A 301 0.32 35.92 31.85
C THR A 301 -1.15 36.26 31.57
N PHE A 302 -2.00 35.26 31.41
CA PHE A 302 -3.44 35.41 31.23
C PHE A 302 -4.09 36.02 32.49
N ASP A 303 -3.70 35.57 33.69
CA ASP A 303 -4.15 36.15 34.96
C ASP A 303 -3.83 37.63 35.04
N VAL A 304 -2.59 38.01 34.67
CA VAL A 304 -2.15 39.44 34.65
C VAL A 304 -2.91 40.23 33.59
N LEU A 305 -3.15 39.68 32.41
CA LEU A 305 -3.89 40.32 31.36
C LEU A 305 -5.36 40.52 31.75
N LYS A 306 -6.00 39.57 32.37
CA LYS A 306 -7.38 39.61 32.83
C LYS A 306 -7.56 40.72 33.91
N ASP A 307 -6.64 40.76 34.87
CA ASP A 307 -6.63 41.81 35.89
C ASP A 307 -6.46 43.24 35.26
N LYS A 308 -5.58 43.35 34.24
CA LYS A 308 -5.42 44.63 33.50
C LYS A 308 -6.63 44.98 32.67
N ILE A 309 -7.30 44.02 32.03
CA ILE A 309 -8.53 44.27 31.26
C ILE A 309 -9.64 44.71 32.18
N GLN A 310 -9.84 44.05 33.32
CA GLN A 310 -10.87 44.40 34.31
C GLN A 310 -10.62 45.77 34.97
N LYS A 311 -9.36 46.16 35.18
CA LYS A 311 -8.99 47.49 35.71
C LYS A 311 -8.94 48.57 34.66
N SER A 312 -9.12 48.24 33.39
CA SER A 312 -9.11 49.25 32.32
C SER A 312 -10.43 50.02 32.30
N ASP A 313 -10.34 51.35 32.45
CA ASP A 313 -11.45 52.29 32.38
C ASP A 313 -12.22 52.25 31.02
N LEU A 314 -11.70 51.51 30.05
CA LEU A 314 -12.23 51.37 28.68
C LEU A 314 -13.41 50.43 28.58
N SER A 315 -13.51 49.41 29.48
CA SER A 315 -14.62 48.46 29.47
C SER A 315 -15.96 49.09 29.88
N ASP A 316 -15.94 50.08 30.78
CA ASP A 316 -17.15 50.71 31.32
C ASP A 316 -17.64 51.92 30.51
N LYS A 317 -16.77 52.52 29.68
CA LYS A 317 -17.11 53.70 28.88
C LYS A 317 -17.55 53.41 27.46
N ALA A 318 -17.27 52.23 26.94
CA ALA A 318 -17.62 51.85 25.59
C ALA A 318 -18.90 51.01 25.54
N ILE A 319 -19.84 51.40 24.71
CA ILE A 319 -21.07 50.62 24.47
C ILE A 319 -20.72 49.51 23.45
N GLU A 320 -21.01 48.25 23.80
CA GLU A 320 -20.76 47.11 22.95
C GLU A 320 -21.44 47.26 21.57
N GLY A 321 -20.70 47.04 20.49
CA GLY A 321 -21.20 47.17 19.11
C GLY A 321 -21.20 48.57 18.54
N ILE A 322 -20.87 49.63 19.34
CA ILE A 322 -20.76 51.00 18.83
C ILE A 322 -19.29 51.34 18.60
N ASN A 323 -18.95 51.76 17.40
CA ASN A 323 -17.63 52.22 16.99
C ASN A 323 -17.67 53.73 16.60
N ALA A 324 -16.51 54.34 16.40
CA ALA A 324 -16.41 55.75 16.02
C ALA A 324 -17.19 56.08 14.72
N ASN A 325 -17.25 55.14 13.78
CA ASN A 325 -17.99 55.33 12.53
C ASN A 325 -19.52 55.36 12.78
N ALA A 326 -20.03 54.53 13.70
CA ALA A 326 -21.43 54.56 14.07
C ALA A 326 -21.81 55.90 14.73
N ILE A 327 -20.96 56.43 15.64
CA ILE A 327 -21.13 57.72 16.25
C ILE A 327 -21.09 58.85 15.21
N ASN A 328 -20.11 58.80 14.27
CA ASN A 328 -20.03 59.75 13.18
C ASN A 328 -21.30 59.75 12.30
N HIS A 329 -21.87 58.55 12.05
CA HIS A 329 -23.09 58.45 11.28
C HIS A 329 -24.29 59.09 12.02
N ILE A 330 -24.41 58.83 13.32
CA ILE A 330 -25.44 59.43 14.18
C ILE A 330 -25.33 60.97 14.19
N LEU A 331 -24.13 61.47 14.40
CA LEU A 331 -23.85 62.95 14.41
C LEU A 331 -24.15 63.58 13.04
N LYS A 332 -23.81 62.89 11.94
CA LYS A 332 -24.04 63.36 10.58
C LYS A 332 -25.52 63.39 10.22
N ASN A 333 -26.29 62.39 10.69
CA ASN A 333 -27.73 62.31 10.44
C ASN A 333 -28.56 63.25 11.33
N GLY A 334 -27.96 63.81 12.36
CA GLY A 334 -28.65 64.74 13.26
C GLY A 334 -29.75 64.10 14.12
N GLN A 335 -29.86 62.78 14.10
CA GLN A 335 -30.86 62.02 14.86
C GLN A 335 -30.22 60.86 15.59
N CYS A 336 -30.49 60.74 16.89
CA CYS A 336 -30.04 59.62 17.70
C CYS A 336 -30.83 58.33 17.40
N ILE A 337 -30.26 57.16 17.68
CA ILE A 337 -30.91 55.84 17.53
C ILE A 337 -32.25 55.78 18.31
N CYS A 338 -32.39 56.48 19.41
CA CYS A 338 -33.62 56.60 20.18
C CYS A 338 -34.68 57.52 19.53
N GLY A 339 -34.41 58.10 18.37
CA GLY A 339 -35.33 59.01 17.66
C GLY A 339 -35.23 60.49 18.08
N CYS A 340 -34.38 60.85 19.03
CA CYS A 340 -34.21 62.28 19.46
C CYS A 340 -33.44 63.06 18.41
N GLU A 341 -33.91 64.24 18.09
CA GLU A 341 -33.19 65.18 17.26
C GLU A 341 -31.99 65.79 18.02
N LEU A 342 -30.80 65.63 17.50
CA LEU A 342 -29.56 66.07 18.16
C LEU A 342 -29.42 67.58 18.16
N ASP A 343 -29.89 68.28 17.15
CA ASP A 343 -29.83 69.75 17.06
C ASP A 343 -30.58 70.47 18.21
N LYS A 344 -31.52 69.79 18.83
CA LYS A 344 -32.31 70.31 19.97
C LYS A 344 -31.70 69.94 21.33
N ASN A 345 -30.59 69.14 21.35
CA ASN A 345 -29.97 68.72 22.62
C ASN A 345 -28.43 68.82 22.56
N PRO A 346 -27.84 69.99 22.82
CA PRO A 346 -26.41 70.21 22.79
C PRO A 346 -25.60 69.33 23.76
N GLN A 347 -26.23 68.91 24.87
CA GLN A 347 -25.59 68.03 25.84
C GLN A 347 -25.44 66.60 25.28
N ALA A 348 -26.38 66.13 24.45
CA ALA A 348 -26.28 64.83 23.80
C ALA A 348 -25.16 64.80 22.73
N ILE A 349 -25.02 65.92 21.98
CA ILE A 349 -23.92 66.07 21.01
C ILE A 349 -22.58 66.00 21.73
N LYS A 350 -22.41 66.74 22.79
CA LYS A 350 -21.17 66.77 23.58
C LYS A 350 -20.82 65.38 24.12
N LYS A 351 -21.82 64.67 24.57
CA LYS A 351 -21.62 63.27 25.09
C LYS A 351 -21.28 62.29 24.02
N LEU A 352 -21.84 62.45 22.82
CA LEU A 352 -21.48 61.61 21.66
C LEU A 352 -20.07 61.96 21.14
N GLU A 353 -19.67 63.22 21.17
CA GLU A 353 -18.31 63.61 20.82
C GLU A 353 -17.27 63.11 21.84
N GLU A 354 -17.58 63.16 23.13
CA GLU A 354 -16.77 62.60 24.17
C GLU A 354 -16.62 61.09 23.94
N LEU A 355 -17.71 60.34 23.72
CA LEU A 355 -17.68 58.94 23.37
C LEU A 355 -16.82 58.65 22.13
N ARG A 356 -16.96 59.46 21.07
CA ARG A 356 -16.17 59.32 19.85
C ARG A 356 -14.67 59.47 20.09
N SER A 357 -14.24 60.33 21.04
CA SER A 357 -12.82 60.53 21.35
C SER A 357 -12.15 59.31 21.99
N TYR A 358 -12.94 58.40 22.58
CA TYR A 358 -12.46 57.15 23.18
C TYR A 358 -12.61 55.92 22.26
N LEU A 359 -13.31 56.07 21.12
CA LEU A 359 -13.59 54.96 20.21
C LEU A 359 -12.72 55.09 18.95
N PRO A 360 -11.86 54.10 18.68
CA PRO A 360 -11.16 54.01 17.40
C PRO A 360 -12.15 53.64 16.28
N PRO A 361 -11.71 53.63 15.01
CA PRO A 361 -12.51 53.18 13.88
C PRO A 361 -13.17 51.81 14.10
N GLU A 362 -12.50 50.93 14.85
CA GLU A 362 -13.03 49.68 15.36
C GLU A 362 -13.14 49.73 16.88
N SER A 363 -14.20 49.13 17.44
CA SER A 363 -14.49 49.13 18.88
C SER A 363 -13.48 48.32 19.68
N TYR A 364 -12.61 48.97 20.46
CA TYR A 364 -11.68 48.27 21.36
C TYR A 364 -12.39 47.41 22.41
N SER A 365 -13.62 47.72 22.80
CA SER A 365 -14.40 46.94 23.76
C SER A 365 -14.73 45.57 23.21
N ILE A 366 -15.01 45.42 21.89
CA ILE A 366 -15.26 44.16 21.25
C ILE A 366 -13.98 43.29 21.23
N LEU A 367 -12.82 43.93 20.92
CA LEU A 367 -11.54 43.25 20.94
C LEU A 367 -11.14 42.81 22.35
N LEU A 368 -11.36 43.64 23.36
CA LEU A 368 -11.07 43.29 24.76
C LEU A 368 -11.98 42.16 25.28
N LYS A 369 -13.29 42.21 24.99
CA LYS A 369 -14.20 41.11 25.33
C LYS A 369 -13.88 39.84 24.58
N GLY A 370 -13.54 39.92 23.29
CA GLY A 370 -13.07 38.77 22.52
C GLY A 370 -11.81 38.17 23.15
N LEU A 371 -10.85 38.98 23.57
CA LEU A 371 -9.65 38.56 24.26
C LEU A 371 -9.97 37.89 25.61
N GLU A 372 -10.89 38.46 26.41
CA GLU A 372 -11.35 37.93 27.70
C GLU A 372 -11.99 36.55 27.53
N VAL A 373 -12.84 36.36 26.52
CA VAL A 373 -13.42 35.08 26.17
C VAL A 373 -12.34 34.04 25.77
N HIS A 374 -11.36 34.45 24.96
CA HIS A 374 -10.24 33.61 24.60
C HIS A 374 -9.38 33.21 25.79
N ILE A 375 -9.09 34.13 26.70
CA ILE A 375 -8.35 33.86 27.94
C ILE A 375 -9.15 32.88 28.82
N SER A 376 -10.45 33.11 29.03
CA SER A 376 -11.29 32.23 29.86
C SER A 376 -11.37 30.79 29.28
N ASN A 377 -11.51 30.66 27.97
CA ASN A 377 -11.47 29.36 27.30
C ASN A 377 -10.09 28.68 27.44
N ALA A 378 -9.01 29.43 27.36
CA ALA A 378 -7.66 28.92 27.56
C ALA A 378 -7.44 28.45 29.01
N GLU A 379 -7.92 29.20 30.01
CA GLU A 379 -7.85 28.84 31.44
C GLU A 379 -8.62 27.54 31.72
N GLU A 380 -9.83 27.38 31.17
CA GLU A 380 -10.63 26.16 31.36
C GLU A 380 -9.91 24.93 30.77
N ASN A 381 -9.30 25.11 29.61
CA ASN A 381 -8.56 24.03 28.95
C ASN A 381 -7.23 23.71 29.66
N ASN A 382 -6.59 24.69 30.30
CA ASN A 382 -5.31 24.51 30.99
C ASN A 382 -5.43 23.57 32.21
N GLY A 383 -6.55 23.63 32.95
CA GLY A 383 -6.78 22.73 34.07
C GLY A 383 -6.82 21.25 33.67
N LYS A 384 -7.36 20.96 32.50
CA LYS A 384 -7.44 19.59 31.94
C LYS A 384 -6.14 19.15 31.26
N TYR A 385 -5.37 20.09 30.73
CA TYR A 385 -4.15 19.81 29.98
C TYR A 385 -3.11 19.02 30.79
N TYR A 386 -2.78 19.53 31.98
CA TYR A 386 -1.76 18.91 32.83
C TYR A 386 -2.13 17.48 33.24
N GLN A 387 -3.39 17.26 33.60
CA GLN A 387 -3.88 15.92 33.97
C GLN A 387 -3.80 14.97 32.78
N ASN A 388 -4.31 15.37 31.62
CA ASN A 388 -4.27 14.56 30.41
C ASN A 388 -2.82 14.28 29.96
N PHE A 389 -1.96 15.29 29.99
CA PHE A 389 -0.55 15.12 29.63
C PHE A 389 0.18 14.16 30.56
N ASN A 390 -0.01 14.29 31.87
CA ASN A 390 0.58 13.35 32.85
C ASN A 390 0.06 11.93 32.67
N GLN A 391 -1.25 11.75 32.46
CA GLN A 391 -1.81 10.43 32.21
C GLN A 391 -1.17 9.80 30.95
N MET A 392 -1.07 10.55 29.85
CA MET A 392 -0.45 10.07 28.61
C MET A 392 1.03 9.74 28.82
N TYR A 393 1.73 10.51 29.65
CA TYR A 393 3.14 10.28 29.97
C TYR A 393 3.33 9.06 30.86
N GLU A 394 2.45 8.82 31.83
CA GLU A 394 2.44 7.59 32.63
C GLU A 394 2.18 6.35 31.78
N GLU A 395 1.19 6.42 30.86
CA GLU A 395 0.91 5.32 29.92
C GLU A 395 2.13 5.03 29.02
N TYR A 396 2.81 6.07 28.54
CA TYR A 396 4.04 5.92 27.78
C TYR A 396 5.14 5.24 28.58
N ASN A 397 5.37 5.65 29.83
CA ASN A 397 6.37 5.03 30.71
C ASN A 397 6.03 3.57 31.02
N ASN A 398 4.75 3.23 31.18
CA ASN A 398 4.31 1.85 31.37
C ASN A 398 4.62 0.98 30.14
N LEU A 399 4.45 1.52 28.94
CA LEU A 399 4.82 0.83 27.70
C LEU A 399 6.34 0.64 27.58
N ILE A 400 7.15 1.62 27.99
CA ILE A 400 8.62 1.50 28.02
C ILE A 400 9.03 0.40 29.00
N ASN A 401 8.48 0.39 30.22
CA ASN A 401 8.74 -0.65 31.21
C ASN A 401 8.31 -2.05 30.70
N LYS A 402 7.17 -2.12 30.00
CA LYS A 402 6.74 -3.37 29.35
C LYS A 402 7.74 -3.83 28.30
N LYS A 403 8.26 -2.93 27.48
CA LYS A 403 9.31 -3.23 26.50
C LYS A 403 10.56 -3.81 27.15
N ASP A 404 11.02 -3.23 28.24
CA ASP A 404 12.19 -3.71 28.99
C ASP A 404 11.97 -5.11 29.56
N ILE A 405 10.78 -5.38 30.11
CA ILE A 405 10.39 -6.72 30.60
C ILE A 405 10.37 -7.73 29.43
N LEU A 406 9.82 -7.36 28.29
CA LEU A 406 9.80 -8.23 27.11
C LEU A 406 11.21 -8.51 26.60
N THR A 407 12.08 -7.50 26.56
CA THR A 407 13.47 -7.66 26.18
C THR A 407 14.18 -8.69 27.07
N ASN A 408 14.00 -8.61 28.37
CA ASN A 408 14.57 -9.58 29.30
C ASN A 408 14.02 -11.00 29.08
N LYS A 409 12.71 -11.14 28.87
CA LYS A 409 12.08 -12.44 28.55
C LYS A 409 12.59 -13.04 27.24
N ILE A 410 12.81 -12.22 26.22
CA ILE A 410 13.40 -12.66 24.95
C ILE A 410 14.80 -13.16 25.19
N ASN A 411 15.66 -12.40 25.87
CA ASN A 411 17.04 -12.77 26.16
C ASN A 411 17.12 -14.08 26.97
N ASP A 412 16.24 -14.27 27.96
CA ASP A 412 16.19 -15.50 28.75
C ASP A 412 15.74 -16.71 27.92
N ASN A 413 14.75 -16.52 27.04
CA ASN A 413 14.29 -17.59 26.15
C ASN A 413 15.38 -17.97 25.13
N GLU A 414 16.16 -17.00 24.67
CA GLU A 414 17.28 -17.21 23.76
C GLU A 414 18.45 -17.95 24.41
N LYS A 415 18.76 -17.66 25.68
CA LYS A 415 19.72 -18.45 26.46
C LYS A 415 19.29 -19.92 26.58
N LEU A 416 18.01 -20.16 26.86
CA LEU A 416 17.48 -21.52 26.93
C LEU A 416 17.56 -22.27 25.61
N ILE A 417 17.37 -21.58 24.49
CA ILE A 417 17.55 -22.13 23.13
C ILE A 417 19.04 -22.45 22.88
N ALA A 418 19.95 -21.56 23.27
CA ALA A 418 21.40 -21.75 23.11
C ALA A 418 21.93 -22.92 23.98
N ASP A 419 21.44 -23.06 25.20
CA ASP A 419 21.83 -24.15 26.11
C ASP A 419 21.30 -25.53 25.68
N ALA A 420 20.37 -25.60 24.75
CA ALA A 420 19.78 -26.86 24.26
C ALA A 420 20.71 -27.70 23.34
N GLY A 421 21.94 -27.25 23.08
CA GLY A 421 23.06 -28.16 22.91
C GLY A 421 23.40 -28.66 21.51
N ASP A 422 22.99 -27.99 20.41
CA ASP A 422 23.49 -28.32 19.08
C ASP A 422 24.28 -27.14 18.49
N GLN A 423 25.57 -27.36 18.10
CA GLN A 423 26.45 -26.28 17.67
C GLN A 423 25.97 -25.56 16.41
N ASP A 424 25.24 -26.24 15.54
CA ASP A 424 24.65 -25.63 14.35
C ASP A 424 23.43 -24.77 14.71
N LEU A 425 22.66 -25.15 15.72
CA LEU A 425 21.53 -24.40 16.22
C LEU A 425 21.95 -23.08 16.87
N SER A 426 23.06 -23.07 17.59
CA SER A 426 23.62 -21.85 18.19
C SER A 426 23.97 -20.81 17.12
N LYS A 427 24.59 -21.23 16.01
CA LYS A 427 24.91 -20.33 14.89
C LYS A 427 23.67 -19.71 14.25
N TYR A 428 22.66 -20.53 13.97
CA TYR A 428 21.40 -20.00 13.40
C TYR A 428 20.68 -19.06 14.36
N ASN A 429 20.75 -19.32 15.65
CA ASN A 429 20.16 -18.42 16.66
C ASN A 429 20.93 -17.09 16.76
N GLU A 430 22.26 -17.12 16.76
CA GLU A 430 23.08 -15.91 16.70
C GLU A 430 22.81 -15.09 15.42
N GLU A 431 22.66 -15.76 14.29
CA GLU A 431 22.30 -15.13 13.03
C GLU A 431 20.90 -14.48 13.10
N TYR A 432 19.92 -15.16 13.67
CA TYR A 432 18.57 -14.64 13.87
C TYR A 432 18.57 -13.36 14.72
N ILE A 433 19.32 -13.35 15.82
CA ILE A 433 19.45 -12.19 16.72
C ILE A 433 20.15 -11.03 15.99
N SER A 434 21.23 -11.32 15.29
CA SER A 434 21.96 -10.33 14.49
C SER A 434 21.07 -9.69 13.43
N LEU A 435 20.27 -10.48 12.72
CA LEU A 435 19.29 -10.00 11.73
C LEU A 435 18.23 -9.14 12.41
N GLY A 436 17.74 -9.54 13.58
CA GLY A 436 16.78 -8.75 14.37
C GLY A 436 17.32 -7.36 14.73
N SER A 437 18.58 -7.26 15.16
CA SER A 437 19.22 -5.98 15.46
C SER A 437 19.41 -5.09 14.23
N GLN A 438 19.73 -5.69 13.09
CA GLN A 438 19.86 -4.97 11.81
C GLN A 438 18.48 -4.45 11.34
N ILE A 439 17.44 -5.26 11.47
CA ILE A 439 16.04 -4.86 11.17
C ILE A 439 15.63 -3.68 12.04
N ALA A 440 15.88 -3.73 13.35
CA ALA A 440 15.59 -2.63 14.27
C ALA A 440 16.33 -1.33 13.87
N SER A 441 17.61 -1.43 13.52
CA SER A 441 18.41 -0.29 13.04
C SER A 441 17.83 0.32 11.75
N LYS A 442 17.39 -0.52 10.78
CA LYS A 442 16.79 -0.02 9.54
C LYS A 442 15.43 0.63 9.78
N ASN A 443 14.61 0.07 10.66
CA ASN A 443 13.34 0.69 11.07
C ASN A 443 13.56 2.08 11.71
N GLN A 444 14.59 2.23 12.53
CA GLN A 444 14.94 3.52 13.12
C GLN A 444 15.38 4.53 12.04
N ALA A 445 16.20 4.09 11.08
CA ALA A 445 16.64 4.93 9.96
C ALA A 445 15.44 5.39 9.10
N ILE A 446 14.50 4.48 8.76
CA ILE A 446 13.27 4.80 8.04
C ILE A 446 12.43 5.82 8.83
N GLY A 447 12.29 5.63 10.13
CA GLY A 447 11.60 6.57 11.01
C GLY A 447 12.24 7.95 11.01
N SER A 448 13.57 8.03 11.01
CA SER A 448 14.33 9.29 10.93
C SER A 448 14.08 10.00 9.59
N CYS A 449 14.19 9.29 8.46
CA CYS A 449 13.91 9.85 7.14
C CYS A 449 12.47 10.39 7.04
N LYS A 450 11.48 9.63 7.54
CA LYS A 450 10.07 10.08 7.57
C LYS A 450 9.90 11.40 8.34
N ASN A 451 10.50 11.50 9.51
CA ASN A 451 10.43 12.71 10.32
C ASN A 451 11.13 13.89 9.64
N GLN A 452 12.27 13.66 9.01
CA GLN A 452 13.00 14.70 8.27
C GLN A 452 12.20 15.21 7.06
N ILE A 453 11.60 14.29 6.30
CA ILE A 453 10.71 14.64 5.17
C ILE A 453 9.52 15.47 5.65
N GLU A 454 8.92 15.14 6.78
CA GLU A 454 7.77 15.90 7.32
C GLU A 454 8.18 17.32 7.74
N VAL A 455 9.31 17.47 8.42
CA VAL A 455 9.87 18.79 8.79
C VAL A 455 10.23 19.62 7.55
N LEU A 456 10.86 19.01 6.56
CA LEU A 456 11.20 19.67 5.31
C LEU A 456 9.95 20.12 4.55
N LYS A 457 8.91 19.28 4.46
CA LYS A 457 7.63 19.65 3.84
C LYS A 457 6.91 20.78 4.58
N GLN A 458 6.99 20.81 5.91
CA GLN A 458 6.43 21.91 6.66
C GLN A 458 7.20 23.23 6.42
N THR A 459 8.53 23.16 6.33
CA THR A 459 9.39 24.29 6.01
C THR A 459 9.10 24.79 4.59
N GLN A 460 8.94 23.86 3.63
CA GLN A 460 8.55 24.16 2.26
C GLN A 460 7.24 24.97 2.20
N ARG A 461 6.18 24.48 2.86
CA ARG A 461 4.89 25.19 2.94
C ARG A 461 5.04 26.62 3.48
N ASN A 462 5.80 26.78 4.55
CA ASN A 462 6.02 28.11 5.14
C ASN A 462 6.72 29.05 4.15
N ARG A 463 7.68 28.56 3.34
CA ARG A 463 8.36 29.33 2.31
C ARG A 463 7.48 29.62 1.10
N GLU A 464 6.63 28.66 0.71
CA GLU A 464 5.62 28.86 -0.35
C GLU A 464 4.61 29.94 0.05
N ASP A 465 4.14 29.93 1.31
CA ASP A 465 3.26 30.97 1.85
C ASP A 465 3.95 32.36 1.87
N GLU A 466 5.24 32.43 2.26
CA GLU A 466 6.03 33.67 2.22
C GLU A 466 6.18 34.19 0.78
N ARG A 467 6.49 33.29 -0.17
CA ARG A 467 6.59 33.58 -1.59
C ARG A 467 5.29 34.14 -2.15
N SER A 468 4.17 33.51 -1.87
CA SER A 468 2.85 33.91 -2.36
C SER A 468 2.47 35.32 -1.87
N ARG A 469 2.80 35.68 -0.62
CA ARG A 469 2.57 37.03 -0.09
C ARG A 469 3.38 38.12 -0.81
N ILE A 470 4.58 37.79 -1.26
CA ILE A 470 5.45 38.72 -1.98
C ILE A 470 5.00 38.86 -3.45
N THR A 471 4.54 37.81 -4.09
CA THR A 471 4.16 37.78 -5.52
C THR A 471 2.85 38.49 -5.81
N VAL A 472 1.93 38.59 -4.85
CA VAL A 472 0.62 39.29 -4.99
C VAL A 472 0.79 40.81 -5.24
N SER A 473 1.98 41.37 -5.10
CA SER A 473 2.22 42.81 -5.21
C SER A 473 2.63 43.33 -6.60
N SER A 474 2.74 42.49 -7.64
CA SER A 474 3.19 42.91 -8.97
C SER A 474 2.28 42.43 -10.11
N ASN A 475 1.75 43.35 -10.92
CA ASN A 475 0.89 43.08 -12.08
C ASN A 475 1.56 42.24 -13.21
N ILE A 476 2.87 42.04 -13.15
CA ILE A 476 3.65 41.31 -14.20
C ILE A 476 3.48 39.80 -14.05
N ASN A 477 3.14 39.35 -12.85
CA ASN A 477 3.06 37.95 -12.52
C ASN A 477 1.62 37.33 -12.60
N ASP A 478 0.62 38.15 -12.99
CA ASP A 478 -0.79 37.70 -13.02
C ASP A 478 -1.01 36.46 -13.90
N GLY A 479 -0.30 36.35 -15.04
CA GLY A 479 -0.39 35.20 -15.92
C GLY A 479 0.24 33.92 -15.33
N VAL A 480 1.33 34.06 -14.60
CA VAL A 480 2.01 32.94 -13.93
C VAL A 480 1.20 32.51 -12.73
N GLN A 481 0.71 33.47 -11.94
CA GLN A 481 -0.17 33.20 -10.81
C GLN A 481 -1.43 32.44 -11.23
N PHE A 482 -2.05 32.83 -12.35
CA PHE A 482 -3.21 32.12 -12.89
C PHE A 482 -2.89 30.66 -13.25
N LYS A 483 -1.71 30.37 -13.83
CA LYS A 483 -1.28 28.99 -14.11
C LYS A 483 -1.10 28.20 -12.81
N VAL A 484 -0.47 28.77 -11.79
CA VAL A 484 -0.26 28.17 -10.48
C VAL A 484 -1.59 27.88 -9.79
N ASP A 485 -2.52 28.86 -9.78
CA ASP A 485 -3.84 28.71 -9.17
C ASP A 485 -4.66 27.58 -9.83
N ILE A 486 -4.57 27.46 -11.17
CA ILE A 486 -5.20 26.33 -11.89
C ILE A 486 -4.60 25.00 -11.44
N CYS A 487 -3.26 24.91 -11.39
CA CYS A 487 -2.60 23.68 -10.92
C CYS A 487 -3.03 23.35 -9.48
N GLU A 488 -3.05 24.29 -8.57
CA GLU A 488 -3.48 24.10 -7.19
C GLU A 488 -4.92 23.60 -7.09
N LYS A 489 -5.81 24.21 -7.84
CA LYS A 489 -7.21 23.79 -7.90
C LYS A 489 -7.34 22.36 -8.42
N LEU A 490 -6.65 22.04 -9.51
CA LEU A 490 -6.66 20.69 -10.09
C LEU A 490 -6.05 19.66 -9.14
N ILE A 491 -4.94 19.98 -8.47
CA ILE A 491 -4.31 19.12 -7.46
C ILE A 491 -5.27 18.89 -6.29
N GLY A 492 -5.95 19.96 -5.82
CA GLY A 492 -6.97 19.89 -4.78
C GLY A 492 -8.14 18.98 -5.18
N ASP A 493 -8.69 19.18 -6.37
CA ASP A 493 -9.79 18.37 -6.90
C ASP A 493 -9.37 16.91 -7.08
N MET A 494 -8.17 16.64 -7.60
CA MET A 494 -7.64 15.28 -7.75
C MET A 494 -7.39 14.61 -6.41
N THR A 495 -6.85 15.35 -5.43
CA THR A 495 -6.62 14.82 -4.07
C THR A 495 -7.95 14.44 -3.41
N ASN A 496 -8.98 15.28 -3.54
CA ASN A 496 -10.31 14.99 -3.01
C ASN A 496 -10.94 13.78 -3.70
N ARG A 497 -10.82 13.67 -5.02
CA ARG A 497 -11.33 12.53 -5.79
C ARG A 497 -10.59 11.25 -5.42
N LEU A 498 -9.26 11.29 -5.29
CA LEU A 498 -8.44 10.15 -4.88
C LEU A 498 -8.85 9.65 -3.50
N ASN A 499 -8.90 10.54 -2.50
CA ASN A 499 -9.29 10.20 -1.14
C ASN A 499 -10.71 9.61 -1.07
N LYS A 500 -11.65 10.19 -1.84
CA LYS A 500 -13.02 9.69 -1.91
C LYS A 500 -13.08 8.30 -2.54
N LYS A 501 -12.42 8.12 -3.70
CA LYS A 501 -12.39 6.84 -4.42
C LYS A 501 -11.66 5.76 -3.60
N GLU A 502 -10.56 6.12 -2.93
CA GLU A 502 -9.82 5.21 -2.06
C GLU A 502 -10.68 4.73 -0.88
N LYS A 503 -11.46 5.63 -0.27
CA LYS A 503 -12.39 5.26 0.81
C LYS A 503 -13.50 4.34 0.31
N GLU A 504 -14.15 4.69 -0.81
CA GLU A 504 -15.21 3.88 -1.43
C GLU A 504 -14.72 2.47 -1.77
N VAL A 505 -13.53 2.37 -2.37
CA VAL A 505 -12.90 1.10 -2.71
C VAL A 505 -12.58 0.26 -1.48
N LYS A 506 -12.08 0.86 -0.40
CA LYS A 506 -11.81 0.14 0.85
C LYS A 506 -13.09 -0.41 1.48
N GLU A 507 -14.14 0.41 1.55
CA GLU A 507 -15.44 0.01 2.08
C GLU A 507 -16.03 -1.14 1.25
N GLU A 508 -16.02 -1.03 -0.08
CA GLU A 508 -16.50 -2.07 -0.99
C GLU A 508 -15.67 -3.37 -0.91
N LEU A 509 -14.34 -3.24 -0.82
CA LEU A 509 -13.43 -4.39 -0.66
C LEU A 509 -13.66 -5.10 0.67
N GLN A 510 -13.86 -4.35 1.75
CA GLN A 510 -14.16 -4.91 3.06
C GLN A 510 -15.50 -5.66 3.07
N GLU A 511 -16.55 -5.08 2.49
CA GLU A 511 -17.87 -5.68 2.40
C GLU A 511 -17.86 -6.97 1.58
N LYS A 512 -17.34 -6.92 0.35
CA LYS A 512 -17.27 -8.09 -0.53
C LYS A 512 -16.38 -9.20 0.04
N THR A 513 -15.26 -8.83 0.65
CA THR A 513 -14.38 -9.83 1.25
C THR A 513 -15.03 -10.50 2.46
N SER A 514 -15.75 -9.74 3.28
CA SER A 514 -16.51 -10.30 4.42
C SER A 514 -17.63 -11.23 3.94
N GLU A 515 -18.34 -10.86 2.87
CA GLU A 515 -19.38 -11.70 2.27
C GLU A 515 -18.81 -13.02 1.72
N LEU A 516 -17.73 -12.96 0.94
CA LEU A 516 -17.07 -14.15 0.39
C LEU A 516 -16.48 -15.02 1.49
N LEU A 517 -15.86 -14.41 2.50
CA LEU A 517 -15.28 -15.11 3.64
C LEU A 517 -16.34 -15.89 4.40
N SER A 518 -17.48 -15.26 4.68
CA SER A 518 -18.60 -15.91 5.37
C SER A 518 -19.14 -17.12 4.60
N LYS A 519 -19.24 -17.00 3.27
CA LYS A 519 -19.64 -18.12 2.41
C LYS A 519 -18.62 -19.27 2.38
N MET A 520 -17.33 -18.95 2.41
CA MET A 520 -16.25 -19.94 2.36
C MET A 520 -16.03 -20.63 3.71
N LEU A 521 -16.16 -19.91 4.83
CA LEU A 521 -15.93 -20.43 6.19
C LEU A 521 -17.19 -21.00 6.85
N ASN A 522 -18.40 -20.74 6.33
CA ASN A 522 -19.66 -21.02 7.00
C ASN A 522 -19.72 -20.43 8.43
N SER A 523 -19.12 -19.26 8.63
CA SER A 523 -19.07 -18.56 9.92
C SER A 523 -19.18 -17.07 9.72
N GLU A 524 -19.79 -16.35 10.66
CA GLU A 524 -19.92 -14.90 10.64
C GLU A 524 -18.58 -14.25 11.06
N LYS A 525 -17.61 -14.23 10.16
CA LYS A 525 -16.37 -13.48 10.31
C LYS A 525 -16.35 -12.30 9.36
N SER A 526 -15.93 -11.15 9.85
CA SER A 526 -15.77 -9.93 9.08
C SER A 526 -14.29 -9.56 8.94
N ILE A 527 -13.97 -8.87 7.86
CA ILE A 527 -12.64 -8.33 7.60
C ILE A 527 -12.66 -6.84 7.86
N TYR A 528 -11.59 -6.35 8.47
CA TYR A 528 -11.31 -4.94 8.66
C TYR A 528 -10.09 -4.56 7.83
N ILE A 529 -10.22 -3.61 6.90
CA ILE A 529 -9.14 -3.16 6.03
C ILE A 529 -8.59 -1.84 6.53
N GLU A 530 -7.29 -1.81 6.86
CA GLU A 530 -6.57 -0.63 7.33
C GLU A 530 -6.22 0.32 6.16
N ASP A 531 -5.64 1.49 6.48
CA ASP A 531 -5.29 2.49 5.47
C ASP A 531 -4.23 2.06 4.47
N ASP A 532 -3.38 1.11 4.82
CA ASP A 532 -2.37 0.49 3.98
C ASP A 532 -2.84 -0.81 3.28
N TYR A 533 -4.17 -1.02 3.20
CA TYR A 533 -4.82 -2.23 2.68
C TYR A 533 -4.50 -3.52 3.43
N ASN A 534 -3.90 -3.43 4.61
CA ASN A 534 -3.84 -4.58 5.51
C ASN A 534 -5.21 -4.93 6.01
N PHE A 535 -5.41 -6.20 6.27
CA PHE A 535 -6.68 -6.64 6.82
C PHE A 535 -6.51 -7.48 8.08
N ASN A 536 -7.44 -7.28 8.99
CA ASN A 536 -7.61 -8.07 10.20
C ASN A 536 -8.95 -8.77 10.15
N VAL A 537 -9.00 -10.00 10.61
CA VAL A 537 -10.26 -10.75 10.70
C VAL A 537 -10.77 -10.66 12.12
N ALA A 538 -12.04 -10.35 12.26
CA ALA A 538 -12.74 -10.28 13.54
C ALA A 538 -13.98 -11.17 13.52
N ASP A 539 -14.30 -11.76 14.67
CA ASP A 539 -15.61 -12.32 14.99
C ASP A 539 -16.44 -11.30 15.75
N GLU A 540 -17.65 -11.65 16.16
CA GLU A 540 -18.58 -10.76 16.90
C GLU A 540 -17.96 -10.08 18.15
N TYR A 541 -16.83 -10.57 18.66
CA TYR A 541 -16.30 -10.14 19.95
C TYR A 541 -14.91 -9.53 19.91
N LYS A 542 -14.00 -9.97 19.00
CA LYS A 542 -12.60 -9.47 18.92
C LYS A 542 -11.90 -9.93 17.63
N THR A 543 -10.75 -9.30 17.34
CA THR A 543 -9.77 -9.80 16.36
C THR A 543 -9.34 -11.21 16.73
N THR A 544 -9.57 -12.17 15.85
CA THR A 544 -9.31 -13.60 16.07
C THR A 544 -8.00 -14.06 15.43
N THR A 545 -7.31 -14.99 16.10
CA THR A 545 -6.19 -15.70 15.48
C THR A 545 -6.73 -16.78 14.55
N LEU A 546 -6.42 -16.68 13.27
CA LEU A 546 -6.84 -17.65 12.26
C LEU A 546 -5.96 -18.90 12.26
N SER A 547 -6.56 -20.06 12.05
CA SER A 547 -5.85 -21.29 11.71
C SER A 547 -5.20 -21.15 10.31
N GLU A 548 -4.24 -22.03 9.98
CA GLU A 548 -3.59 -22.00 8.66
C GLU A 548 -4.58 -22.15 7.50
N GLY A 549 -5.57 -23.03 7.65
CA GLY A 549 -6.63 -23.21 6.66
C GLY A 549 -7.51 -21.95 6.51
N GLU A 550 -7.92 -21.34 7.61
CA GLU A 550 -8.70 -20.10 7.59
C GLU A 550 -7.94 -18.93 6.96
N LYS A 551 -6.62 -18.82 7.15
CA LYS A 551 -5.79 -17.84 6.48
C LYS A 551 -5.82 -17.97 4.97
N ILE A 552 -5.72 -19.19 4.46
CA ILE A 552 -5.82 -19.49 3.03
C ILE A 552 -7.21 -19.12 2.50
N VAL A 553 -8.27 -19.50 3.20
CA VAL A 553 -9.65 -19.14 2.83
C VAL A 553 -9.83 -17.61 2.80
N THR A 554 -9.30 -16.91 3.79
CA THR A 554 -9.32 -15.45 3.86
C THR A 554 -8.60 -14.81 2.66
N SER A 555 -7.46 -15.35 2.28
CA SER A 555 -6.73 -14.88 1.10
C SER A 555 -7.52 -15.11 -0.20
N PHE A 556 -8.22 -16.26 -0.33
CA PHE A 556 -9.11 -16.50 -1.47
C PHE A 556 -10.27 -15.50 -1.53
N ALA A 557 -10.91 -15.27 -0.39
CA ALA A 557 -12.00 -14.30 -0.30
C ALA A 557 -11.53 -12.89 -0.70
N PHE A 558 -10.34 -12.50 -0.25
CA PHE A 558 -9.75 -11.21 -0.55
C PHE A 558 -9.39 -11.06 -2.04
N VAL A 559 -8.68 -12.02 -2.62
CA VAL A 559 -8.33 -12.01 -4.05
C VAL A 559 -9.59 -12.04 -4.93
N GLY A 560 -10.57 -12.88 -4.57
CA GLY A 560 -11.85 -12.94 -5.28
C GLY A 560 -12.61 -11.60 -5.25
N SER A 561 -12.54 -10.89 -4.13
CA SER A 561 -13.16 -9.56 -3.99
C SER A 561 -12.46 -8.51 -4.85
N ILE A 562 -11.14 -8.53 -4.89
CA ILE A 562 -10.36 -7.63 -5.78
C ILE A 562 -10.77 -7.87 -7.24
N ILE A 563 -10.85 -9.11 -7.69
CA ILE A 563 -11.26 -9.45 -9.06
C ILE A 563 -12.69 -8.96 -9.33
N SER A 564 -13.60 -9.18 -8.38
CA SER A 564 -15.00 -8.74 -8.52
C SER A 564 -15.11 -7.23 -8.67
N ILE A 565 -14.39 -6.46 -7.83
CA ILE A 565 -14.38 -4.99 -7.90
C ILE A 565 -13.73 -4.52 -9.20
N ALA A 566 -12.60 -5.12 -9.61
CA ALA A 566 -11.95 -4.77 -10.87
C ALA A 566 -12.90 -4.94 -12.06
N LYS A 567 -13.65 -6.05 -12.13
CA LYS A 567 -14.68 -6.25 -13.15
C LYS A 567 -15.76 -5.17 -13.14
N GLU A 568 -16.21 -4.78 -11.97
CA GLU A 568 -17.23 -3.73 -11.84
C GLU A 568 -16.72 -2.34 -12.23
N VAL A 569 -15.50 -2.00 -11.83
CA VAL A 569 -14.85 -0.72 -12.21
C VAL A 569 -14.73 -0.64 -13.73
N ILE A 570 -14.17 -1.67 -14.37
CA ILE A 570 -14.01 -1.74 -15.82
C ILE A 570 -15.39 -1.68 -16.52
N SER A 571 -16.40 -2.35 -15.98
CA SER A 571 -17.77 -2.33 -16.53
C SER A 571 -18.41 -0.95 -16.42
N ARG A 572 -18.21 -0.22 -15.31
CA ARG A 572 -18.74 1.14 -15.10
C ARG A 572 -18.07 2.15 -16.04
N GLU A 573 -16.79 2.02 -16.28
CA GLU A 573 -16.05 2.93 -17.18
C GLU A 573 -16.42 2.74 -18.66
N LYS A 574 -16.97 1.59 -19.05
CA LYS A 574 -17.53 1.35 -20.40
C LYS A 574 -18.76 2.19 -20.72
N ASP A 575 -19.53 2.63 -19.73
CA ASP A 575 -20.74 3.43 -19.90
C ASP A 575 -20.47 4.93 -20.11
N GLU A 576 -19.26 5.43 -19.90
CA GLU A 576 -18.89 6.83 -20.07
C GLU A 576 -18.05 7.06 -21.36
N GLU A 577 -18.75 7.34 -22.47
CA GLU A 577 -18.39 8.13 -23.68
C GLU A 577 -17.00 7.96 -24.37
N LEU A 578 -16.05 7.17 -23.94
CA LEU A 578 -14.70 7.13 -24.57
C LEU A 578 -14.44 5.96 -25.51
N GLY A 579 -15.39 5.02 -25.67
CA GLY A 579 -15.29 3.96 -26.72
C GLY A 579 -14.09 3.02 -26.61
N LEU A 580 -13.43 2.96 -25.46
CA LEU A 580 -12.34 2.01 -25.20
C LEU A 580 -12.98 0.69 -24.75
N GLU A 581 -12.93 -0.31 -25.65
CA GLU A 581 -13.28 -1.68 -25.30
C GLU A 581 -12.21 -2.23 -24.36
N ASP A 582 -12.48 -2.29 -23.07
CA ASP A 582 -11.61 -2.97 -22.12
C ASP A 582 -12.03 -4.43 -21.94
N ASP A 583 -11.05 -5.34 -21.78
CA ASP A 583 -11.30 -6.77 -21.59
C ASP A 583 -11.38 -7.06 -20.08
N ASP A 584 -12.61 -7.19 -19.59
CA ASP A 584 -12.93 -7.45 -18.19
C ASP A 584 -12.75 -8.92 -17.76
N ARG A 585 -12.20 -9.77 -18.66
CA ARG A 585 -11.96 -11.17 -18.38
C ARG A 585 -10.64 -11.37 -17.64
N PHE A 586 -10.70 -12.09 -16.53
CA PHE A 586 -9.56 -12.40 -15.69
C PHE A 586 -9.28 -13.90 -15.63
N THR A 587 -7.99 -14.25 -15.57
CA THR A 587 -7.53 -15.63 -15.38
C THR A 587 -6.84 -15.77 -14.03
N LEU A 588 -7.15 -16.85 -13.31
CA LEU A 588 -6.50 -17.24 -12.07
C LEU A 588 -5.72 -18.54 -12.27
N VAL A 589 -4.42 -18.53 -12.01
CA VAL A 589 -3.53 -19.69 -12.06
C VAL A 589 -3.13 -20.07 -10.64
N MET A 590 -3.40 -21.29 -10.20
CA MET A 590 -3.24 -21.71 -8.81
C MET A 590 -2.38 -22.97 -8.71
N ASP A 591 -1.34 -22.93 -7.88
CA ASP A 591 -0.54 -24.11 -7.53
C ASP A 591 -0.89 -24.59 -6.12
N ALA A 592 -1.33 -25.84 -6.03
CA ALA A 592 -1.66 -26.56 -4.79
C ALA A 592 -2.57 -25.78 -3.80
N PRO A 593 -3.67 -25.15 -4.25
CA PRO A 593 -4.47 -24.23 -3.43
C PRO A 593 -5.18 -24.91 -2.26
N PHE A 594 -5.34 -26.23 -2.30
CA PHE A 594 -6.12 -27.00 -1.32
C PHE A 594 -5.25 -27.74 -0.29
N ALA A 595 -3.92 -27.58 -0.32
CA ALA A 595 -2.97 -28.39 0.43
C ALA A 595 -3.19 -28.40 1.96
N LYS A 596 -3.65 -27.29 2.52
CA LYS A 596 -3.83 -27.09 3.98
C LYS A 596 -5.28 -26.88 4.39
N LEU A 597 -6.23 -27.08 3.49
CA LEU A 597 -7.65 -26.95 3.77
C LEU A 597 -8.22 -28.28 4.27
N ASP A 598 -9.06 -28.23 5.30
CA ASP A 598 -9.89 -29.35 5.68
C ASP A 598 -10.99 -29.62 4.64
N LEU A 599 -11.68 -30.76 4.75
CA LEU A 599 -12.71 -31.18 3.78
C LEU A 599 -13.86 -30.17 3.64
N SER A 600 -14.25 -29.49 4.72
CA SER A 600 -15.35 -28.54 4.74
C SER A 600 -14.97 -27.26 3.97
N HIS A 601 -13.84 -26.66 4.34
CA HIS A 601 -13.31 -25.47 3.67
C HIS A 601 -12.96 -25.77 2.21
N ARG A 602 -12.40 -26.93 1.92
CA ARG A 602 -12.07 -27.36 0.56
C ARG A 602 -13.31 -27.41 -0.34
N LYS A 603 -14.41 -28.00 0.12
CA LYS A 603 -15.67 -28.04 -0.62
C LYS A 603 -16.20 -26.63 -0.93
N ASN A 604 -16.26 -25.76 0.09
CA ASN A 604 -16.80 -24.42 -0.08
C ASN A 604 -15.95 -23.56 -1.02
N VAL A 605 -14.64 -23.56 -0.81
CA VAL A 605 -13.69 -22.81 -1.65
C VAL A 605 -13.75 -23.31 -3.10
N THR A 606 -13.70 -24.63 -3.31
CA THR A 606 -13.72 -25.23 -4.64
C THR A 606 -15.00 -24.89 -5.42
N SER A 607 -16.15 -24.86 -4.74
CA SER A 607 -17.43 -24.53 -5.39
C SER A 607 -17.54 -23.05 -5.80
N LEU A 608 -16.86 -22.15 -5.07
CA LEU A 608 -16.95 -20.70 -5.31
C LEU A 608 -15.90 -20.18 -6.30
N ILE A 609 -14.69 -20.75 -6.30
CA ILE A 609 -13.59 -20.30 -7.15
C ILE A 609 -14.00 -20.16 -8.64
N PRO A 610 -14.72 -21.09 -9.28
CA PRO A 610 -15.11 -20.96 -10.69
C PRO A 610 -16.06 -19.80 -11.00
N THR A 611 -16.63 -19.20 -9.97
CA THR A 611 -17.54 -18.05 -10.12
C THR A 611 -16.82 -16.71 -9.99
N LEU A 612 -15.59 -16.72 -9.48
CA LEU A 612 -14.82 -15.49 -9.21
C LEU A 612 -14.14 -14.94 -10.47
N THR A 613 -13.83 -15.81 -11.42
CA THR A 613 -12.98 -15.44 -12.58
C THR A 613 -13.46 -16.17 -13.86
N ASP A 614 -13.07 -15.66 -15.00
CA ASP A 614 -13.51 -16.17 -16.31
C ASP A 614 -12.71 -17.38 -16.77
N GLN A 615 -11.51 -17.58 -16.22
CA GLN A 615 -10.68 -18.74 -16.50
C GLN A 615 -9.88 -19.15 -15.27
N ILE A 616 -9.77 -20.46 -15.04
CA ILE A 616 -8.97 -21.05 -13.98
C ILE A 616 -8.02 -22.08 -14.55
N ILE A 617 -6.76 -22.00 -14.13
CA ILE A 617 -5.73 -23.00 -14.37
C ILE A 617 -5.28 -23.51 -13.00
N LEU A 618 -5.62 -24.77 -12.71
CA LEU A 618 -5.42 -25.38 -11.39
C LEU A 618 -4.36 -26.47 -11.47
N PHE A 619 -3.27 -26.31 -10.72
CA PHE A 619 -2.29 -27.37 -10.48
C PHE A 619 -2.59 -28.04 -9.13
N SER A 620 -2.90 -29.31 -9.12
CA SER A 620 -3.26 -30.07 -7.92
C SER A 620 -2.40 -31.31 -7.75
N ALA A 621 -2.04 -31.66 -6.52
CA ALA A 621 -1.45 -32.99 -6.26
C ALA A 621 -2.54 -34.07 -6.34
N ASP A 622 -2.17 -35.26 -6.79
CA ASP A 622 -3.13 -36.40 -6.88
C ASP A 622 -3.79 -36.67 -5.52
N SER A 623 -3.07 -36.48 -4.42
CA SER A 623 -3.61 -36.62 -3.06
C SER A 623 -4.59 -35.53 -2.64
N GLN A 624 -4.62 -34.39 -3.34
CA GLN A 624 -5.52 -33.24 -3.10
C GLN A 624 -6.70 -33.22 -4.07
N TRP A 625 -6.59 -33.98 -5.16
CA TRP A 625 -7.63 -34.21 -6.14
C TRP A 625 -8.51 -35.36 -5.66
N ASP A 626 -9.30 -35.14 -4.61
CA ASP A 626 -10.22 -36.09 -4.03
C ASP A 626 -11.63 -35.94 -4.59
N GLY A 627 -12.52 -36.91 -4.27
CA GLY A 627 -13.89 -36.90 -4.75
C GLY A 627 -14.66 -35.60 -4.41
N VAL A 628 -14.28 -34.90 -3.34
CA VAL A 628 -14.92 -33.64 -2.93
C VAL A 628 -14.58 -32.52 -3.92
N VAL A 629 -13.31 -32.37 -4.29
CA VAL A 629 -12.83 -31.36 -5.26
C VAL A 629 -13.32 -31.73 -6.66
N GLU A 630 -13.24 -33.00 -7.05
CA GLU A 630 -13.67 -33.46 -8.35
C GLU A 630 -15.16 -33.26 -8.57
N ASP A 631 -16.01 -33.66 -7.61
CA ASP A 631 -17.46 -33.45 -7.70
C ASP A 631 -17.85 -32.01 -7.75
N ALA A 632 -17.18 -31.12 -6.98
CA ALA A 632 -17.46 -29.68 -6.98
C ALA A 632 -17.12 -29.01 -8.31
N LEU A 633 -16.07 -29.46 -9.00
CA LEU A 633 -15.60 -28.88 -10.28
C LEU A 633 -16.12 -29.62 -11.52
N LYS A 634 -16.73 -30.79 -11.38
CA LYS A 634 -17.10 -31.71 -12.49
C LYS A 634 -17.75 -31.02 -13.68
N ASN A 635 -18.64 -30.09 -13.43
CA ASN A 635 -19.38 -29.36 -14.47
C ASN A 635 -18.63 -28.15 -15.03
N LYS A 636 -17.52 -27.75 -14.40
CA LYS A 636 -16.71 -26.57 -14.75
C LYS A 636 -15.38 -26.93 -15.44
N ILE A 637 -15.01 -28.21 -15.44
CA ILE A 637 -13.77 -28.66 -16.08
C ILE A 637 -13.95 -28.71 -17.59
N GLY A 638 -13.15 -27.92 -18.30
CA GLY A 638 -13.01 -27.95 -19.76
C GLY A 638 -11.91 -28.89 -20.23
N LEU A 639 -10.74 -28.80 -19.60
CA LEU A 639 -9.57 -29.64 -19.92
C LEU A 639 -8.96 -30.22 -18.66
N MET A 640 -8.46 -31.43 -18.74
CA MET A 640 -7.77 -32.11 -17.63
C MET A 640 -6.51 -32.81 -18.13
N TYR A 641 -5.40 -32.57 -17.44
CA TYR A 641 -4.10 -33.16 -17.74
C TYR A 641 -3.54 -33.90 -16.53
N ASN A 642 -2.70 -34.89 -16.80
CA ASN A 642 -1.85 -35.49 -15.77
C ASN A 642 -0.37 -35.32 -16.13
N ILE A 643 0.45 -35.04 -15.12
CA ILE A 643 1.91 -35.00 -15.23
C ILE A 643 2.47 -36.32 -14.75
N ASP A 644 3.04 -37.10 -15.66
CA ASP A 644 3.73 -38.33 -15.36
C ASP A 644 5.24 -38.07 -15.21
N LYS A 645 5.81 -38.41 -14.06
CA LYS A 645 7.24 -38.27 -13.80
C LYS A 645 7.97 -39.53 -14.15
N ASN A 646 8.95 -39.46 -15.07
CA ASN A 646 9.80 -40.54 -15.50
C ASN A 646 11.26 -40.26 -15.13
N GLY A 647 11.68 -40.70 -13.93
CA GLY A 647 13.03 -40.41 -13.42
C GLY A 647 13.29 -38.92 -13.20
N THR A 648 14.17 -38.32 -14.02
CA THR A 648 14.53 -36.89 -13.97
C THR A 648 13.67 -36.03 -14.87
N THR A 649 12.85 -36.61 -15.74
CA THR A 649 12.00 -35.93 -16.72
C THR A 649 10.52 -36.08 -16.40
N SER A 650 9.71 -35.21 -16.94
CA SER A 650 8.25 -35.25 -16.82
C SER A 650 7.60 -35.06 -18.20
N SER A 651 6.47 -35.72 -18.38
CA SER A 651 5.61 -35.60 -19.55
C SER A 651 4.18 -35.24 -19.14
N ILE A 652 3.47 -34.51 -20.00
CA ILE A 652 2.08 -34.12 -19.74
C ILE A 652 1.18 -34.85 -20.71
N ARG A 653 0.10 -35.41 -20.19
CA ARG A 653 -0.89 -36.17 -20.95
C ARG A 653 -2.28 -35.57 -20.71
N LEU A 654 -3.01 -35.30 -21.80
CA LEU A 654 -4.43 -34.96 -21.73
C LEU A 654 -5.24 -36.17 -21.25
N ILE A 655 -6.06 -35.98 -20.25
CA ILE A 655 -7.01 -37.00 -19.81
C ILE A 655 -8.29 -36.78 -20.60
N GLU A 656 -8.56 -37.66 -21.57
CA GLU A 656 -9.85 -37.65 -22.25
C GLU A 656 -10.91 -38.16 -21.25
N LYS A 657 -11.92 -37.30 -20.95
CA LYS A 657 -13.09 -37.77 -20.24
C LYS A 657 -13.79 -38.78 -21.15
N GLU A 658 -13.85 -40.04 -20.74
CA GLU A 658 -14.86 -40.93 -21.25
C GLU A 658 -16.22 -40.33 -20.96
N VAL A 659 -16.93 -39.91 -22.03
CA VAL A 659 -18.31 -39.44 -21.96
C VAL A 659 -19.14 -40.64 -21.56
N GLN A 660 -19.46 -40.79 -20.25
CA GLN A 660 -20.49 -41.67 -19.75
C GLN A 660 -21.80 -40.89 -19.61
#